data_d64ee60586c83a6990fe903b13ef7bab
#
_entry.id   d64ee60586c83a6990fe903b13ef7bab
#
_cell.length_a   1.000
_cell.length_b   1.000
_cell.length_c   1.000
_cell.angle_alpha   90.00
_cell.angle_beta   90.00
_cell.angle_gamma   90.00
#
_symmetry.space_group_name_H-M   'P 1'
#
loop_
_entity.id
_entity.type
_entity.pdbx_description
1 polymer ?
#
loop_
_entity_poly.entity_id
_entity_poly.type
_entity_poly.pdbx_seq_one_letter_code
_entity_poly.pdbx_strand_id
1 'polypeptide(L)'
;MKLHLRMSFILCCSLLIAVLGMGKNRIKVACVGNSVTFGYGLNNREQTCYPAVLQRLLGTNYDVRNFGHSGTTLLTEGHRPYIQQTEYKEALAFKPDWVVIHLGLNDTDPRNWPNYNQHFNRDYQLLINAFRKENPKAKIWICLMTPIFHTHPRFESGTRDWHAAIQQHIHDIAKANHVELIDLHTPLYSRPNLFADALHPNAEGAEIIAQTIRSALTGDYGGPKMSPLYADEMAMQRRDPIVFRGTANAGEQVKVTFLGKKETTKVKTNGQWEVSFPAMEAGGPYEVHIATKAKQRTIRHIYIGEVWLCSGQSNMEFPVSQSISAHEDLATAAKQPLLHLFNMYTRFPTNAEKWDETTLEAVNNLALMGGNIWETANENTIKNFSAVAYHFGKALADSLKVPVGIICNAVGGTTTESWIDRNTLEWQFPSILYDWYHGDFGQPWARQRALQNIALAPKTALQRHPYEPCYMFEAAMLPLKDYAIRGVAWYQGESNAHNIELHARLFRLLEKSWRHFFHRQKLPFLVVQLSSLNRPSWPEFRDSQRRLSAKLPETWLIVTSDLGDSLDVHYRNKQPVGERLALQALHHVYDYHLVSEGPTCIKARAVDNLVYLYFENAHGLQAKGGAVQGFEVAGDDGVYYAAKAEIEGESVIVSSDKVPNPRAVRYGWQPFTRANLINSASLPCSTFKKKIAQ
;
A
#
# COMPACT_ATOMS: atom_id res chain seq x y z
N MET A 1 -77.63 -5.24 32.79
CA MET A 1 -77.70 -4.61 31.46
C MET A 1 -76.79 -3.44 31.30
N LYS A 2 -76.30 -2.71 32.32
CA LYS A 2 -75.34 -1.57 32.19
C LYS A 2 -73.90 -1.96 32.17
N LEU A 3 -73.51 -3.17 32.46
CA LEU A 3 -72.08 -3.61 32.49
C LEU A 3 -71.62 -4.15 31.13
N HIS A 4 -72.49 -4.78 30.35
CA HIS A 4 -72.14 -5.27 28.99
C HIS A 4 -72.03 -4.19 27.96
N LEU A 5 -72.64 -3.02 28.09
CA LEU A 5 -72.55 -1.92 27.14
C LEU A 5 -71.24 -1.14 27.27
N ARG A 6 -70.57 -1.14 28.46
CA ARG A 6 -69.30 -0.49 28.68
C ARG A 6 -68.08 -1.30 28.13
N MET A 7 -68.19 -2.64 28.19
CA MET A 7 -67.13 -3.49 27.63
C MET A 7 -67.11 -3.51 26.09
N SER A 8 -68.27 -3.47 25.46
CA SER A 8 -68.33 -3.36 23.96
C SER A 8 -67.81 -2.04 23.44
N PHE A 9 -68.00 -0.93 24.17
CA PHE A 9 -67.46 0.38 23.73
C PHE A 9 -65.92 0.48 23.91
N ILE A 10 -65.36 -0.13 24.93
CA ILE A 10 -63.90 -0.17 25.15
C ILE A 10 -63.21 -1.10 24.11
N LEU A 11 -63.88 -2.22 23.73
CA LEU A 11 -63.33 -3.12 22.71
C LEU A 11 -63.40 -2.51 21.30
N CYS A 12 -64.42 -1.76 20.96
CA CYS A 12 -64.51 -1.01 19.69
C CYS A 12 -63.51 0.17 19.62
N CYS A 13 -63.28 0.90 20.71
CA CYS A 13 -62.25 1.94 20.74
C CYS A 13 -60.82 1.36 20.69
N SER A 14 -60.54 0.24 21.27
CA SER A 14 -59.23 -0.45 21.18
C SER A 14 -58.96 -1.03 19.76
N LEU A 15 -60.01 -1.52 19.07
CA LEU A 15 -59.88 -1.94 17.66
C LEU A 15 -59.79 -0.75 16.72
N LEU A 16 -60.45 0.40 16.99
CA LEU A 16 -60.29 1.61 16.17
C LEU A 16 -58.95 2.31 16.36
N ILE A 17 -58.33 2.22 17.53
CA ILE A 17 -56.97 2.74 17.78
C ILE A 17 -55.90 1.81 17.14
N ALA A 18 -56.17 0.51 16.99
CA ALA A 18 -55.30 -0.42 16.27
C ALA A 18 -55.35 -0.25 14.71
N VAL A 19 -56.42 0.36 14.18
CA VAL A 19 -56.57 0.61 12.72
C VAL A 19 -56.09 2.02 12.31
N LEU A 20 -55.89 2.94 13.26
CA LEU A 20 -55.31 4.29 13.04
C LEU A 20 -53.79 4.35 13.28
N GLY A 21 -53.10 3.20 13.30
CA GLY A 21 -51.68 3.13 12.98
C GLY A 21 -51.53 3.54 11.51
N MET A 22 -51.61 4.84 11.20
CA MET A 22 -51.24 5.38 9.90
C MET A 22 -49.91 4.83 9.53
N GLY A 23 -49.89 3.91 8.56
CA GLY A 23 -48.68 3.36 8.00
C GLY A 23 -47.83 4.52 7.55
N LYS A 24 -46.77 4.82 8.31
CA LYS A 24 -45.79 5.82 7.94
C LYS A 24 -45.36 5.47 6.51
N ASN A 25 -45.65 6.33 5.55
CA ASN A 25 -45.28 6.08 4.16
C ASN A 25 -43.78 5.73 4.13
N ARG A 26 -43.48 4.49 3.72
CA ARG A 26 -42.10 4.03 3.62
C ARG A 26 -41.38 4.86 2.57
N ILE A 27 -40.13 5.20 2.81
CA ILE A 27 -39.26 5.82 1.82
C ILE A 27 -39.00 4.80 0.73
N LYS A 28 -39.38 5.08 -0.49
CA LYS A 28 -39.17 4.22 -1.66
C LYS A 28 -37.78 4.38 -2.21
N VAL A 29 -36.99 3.31 -2.24
CA VAL A 29 -35.61 3.29 -2.73
C VAL A 29 -35.52 2.41 -3.98
N ALA A 30 -35.20 2.99 -5.12
CA ALA A 30 -34.95 2.26 -6.36
C ALA A 30 -33.46 2.00 -6.54
N CYS A 31 -33.06 0.74 -6.60
CA CYS A 31 -31.72 0.32 -7.02
C CYS A 31 -31.75 0.01 -8.52
N VAL A 32 -31.21 0.92 -9.32
CA VAL A 32 -31.19 0.91 -10.78
C VAL A 32 -29.82 0.47 -11.26
N GLY A 33 -29.74 -0.51 -12.17
CA GLY A 33 -28.43 -0.94 -12.65
C GLY A 33 -28.43 -2.18 -13.54
N ASN A 34 -27.25 -2.73 -13.66
CA ASN A 34 -26.95 -3.89 -14.50
C ASN A 34 -26.93 -5.21 -13.69
N SER A 35 -26.11 -6.18 -14.13
CA SER A 35 -25.95 -7.50 -13.51
C SER A 35 -25.49 -7.45 -12.04
N VAL A 36 -24.68 -6.46 -11.64
CA VAL A 36 -24.27 -6.29 -10.23
C VAL A 36 -25.48 -5.91 -9.36
N THR A 37 -26.33 -5.02 -9.84
CA THR A 37 -27.58 -4.66 -9.15
C THR A 37 -28.57 -5.83 -9.16
N PHE A 38 -28.71 -6.52 -10.28
CA PHE A 38 -29.50 -7.73 -10.39
C PHE A 38 -29.08 -8.80 -9.39
N GLY A 39 -27.76 -8.95 -9.15
CA GLY A 39 -27.15 -10.00 -8.32
C GLY A 39 -26.81 -11.25 -9.13
N TYR A 40 -26.24 -11.05 -10.33
CA TYR A 40 -25.83 -12.16 -11.19
C TYR A 40 -24.78 -13.04 -10.51
N GLY A 41 -24.93 -14.36 -10.65
CA GLY A 41 -24.00 -15.35 -10.09
C GLY A 41 -24.14 -15.60 -8.59
N LEU A 42 -25.01 -14.88 -7.88
CA LEU A 42 -25.22 -15.08 -6.45
C LEU A 42 -26.16 -16.25 -6.17
N ASN A 43 -25.72 -17.14 -5.29
CA ASN A 43 -26.60 -18.11 -4.66
C ASN A 43 -27.61 -17.37 -3.78
N ASN A 44 -28.87 -17.83 -3.80
CA ASN A 44 -29.91 -17.20 -2.99
C ASN A 44 -30.07 -15.68 -3.26
N ARG A 45 -30.02 -15.29 -4.53
CA ARG A 45 -30.02 -13.91 -5.02
C ARG A 45 -31.02 -13.00 -4.30
N GLU A 46 -32.22 -13.50 -4.04
CA GLU A 46 -33.31 -12.75 -3.36
C GLU A 46 -32.93 -12.28 -1.93
N GLN A 47 -31.89 -12.88 -1.34
CA GLN A 47 -31.42 -12.52 -0.01
C GLN A 47 -30.01 -11.91 -0.02
N THR A 48 -29.18 -12.22 -1.02
CA THR A 48 -27.75 -11.91 -1.05
C THR A 48 -27.36 -10.81 -2.01
N CYS A 49 -28.22 -10.43 -2.97
CA CYS A 49 -27.94 -9.26 -3.82
C CYS A 49 -27.93 -7.97 -2.98
N TYR A 50 -27.12 -6.98 -3.38
CA TYR A 50 -26.96 -5.78 -2.58
C TYR A 50 -28.29 -5.03 -2.28
N PRO A 51 -29.30 -4.97 -3.17
CA PRO A 51 -30.57 -4.33 -2.85
C PRO A 51 -31.32 -5.04 -1.71
N ALA A 52 -31.28 -6.38 -1.66
CA ALA A 52 -31.89 -7.14 -0.58
C ALA A 52 -31.15 -6.95 0.75
N VAL A 53 -29.81 -6.93 0.71
CA VAL A 53 -28.97 -6.59 1.88
C VAL A 53 -29.26 -5.17 2.35
N LEU A 54 -29.33 -4.21 1.42
CA LEU A 54 -29.65 -2.79 1.71
C LEU A 54 -31.03 -2.64 2.38
N GLN A 55 -32.04 -3.42 1.95
CA GLN A 55 -33.35 -3.46 2.61
C GLN A 55 -33.22 -3.87 4.09
N ARG A 56 -32.42 -4.92 4.38
CA ARG A 56 -32.20 -5.37 5.77
C ARG A 56 -31.49 -4.29 6.60
N LEU A 57 -30.47 -3.63 6.02
CA LEU A 57 -29.69 -2.60 6.70
C LEU A 57 -30.48 -1.31 6.96
N LEU A 58 -31.40 -0.93 6.07
CA LEU A 58 -32.25 0.26 6.23
C LEU A 58 -33.48 0.00 7.10
N GLY A 59 -33.95 -1.24 7.15
CA GLY A 59 -35.09 -1.66 7.99
C GLY A 59 -36.47 -1.33 7.39
N THR A 60 -37.51 -1.48 8.21
CA THR A 60 -38.92 -1.47 7.79
C THR A 60 -39.48 -0.10 7.40
N ASN A 61 -38.78 0.99 7.68
CA ASN A 61 -39.17 2.34 7.25
C ASN A 61 -38.91 2.61 5.76
N TYR A 62 -38.27 1.68 5.07
CA TYR A 62 -37.88 1.79 3.66
C TYR A 62 -38.53 0.65 2.84
N ASP A 63 -38.82 0.92 1.56
CA ASP A 63 -39.20 -0.06 0.54
C ASP A 63 -38.12 -0.03 -0.54
N VAL A 64 -37.12 -0.93 -0.41
CA VAL A 64 -36.00 -1.03 -1.34
C VAL A 64 -36.32 -2.05 -2.41
N ARG A 65 -36.29 -1.64 -3.69
CA ARG A 65 -36.56 -2.53 -4.83
C ARG A 65 -35.39 -2.62 -5.77
N ASN A 66 -35.20 -3.84 -6.27
CA ASN A 66 -34.18 -4.17 -7.24
C ASN A 66 -34.71 -4.00 -8.66
N PHE A 67 -34.21 -3.01 -9.39
CA PHE A 67 -34.50 -2.77 -10.81
C PHE A 67 -33.26 -2.99 -11.66
N GLY A 68 -32.40 -3.92 -11.27
CA GLY A 68 -31.23 -4.34 -12.04
C GLY A 68 -31.61 -5.31 -13.17
N HIS A 69 -31.03 -5.11 -14.36
CA HIS A 69 -31.16 -6.02 -15.48
C HIS A 69 -29.78 -6.40 -16.05
N SER A 70 -29.48 -7.70 -16.09
CA SER A 70 -28.15 -8.19 -16.49
C SER A 70 -27.80 -7.83 -17.94
N GLY A 71 -26.55 -7.39 -18.15
CA GLY A 71 -26.02 -7.07 -19.48
C GLY A 71 -26.40 -5.69 -20.01
N THR A 72 -27.13 -4.86 -19.26
CA THR A 72 -27.61 -3.57 -19.73
C THR A 72 -26.54 -2.49 -19.73
N THR A 73 -26.60 -1.65 -20.76
CA THR A 73 -25.78 -0.45 -20.96
C THR A 73 -26.51 0.81 -20.52
N LEU A 74 -25.74 1.83 -20.11
CA LEU A 74 -26.25 3.17 -19.98
C LEU A 74 -26.52 3.80 -21.35
N LEU A 75 -25.57 3.59 -22.30
CA LEU A 75 -25.67 4.07 -23.66
C LEU A 75 -26.97 3.61 -24.32
N THR A 76 -27.76 4.55 -24.82
CA THR A 76 -29.07 4.29 -25.45
C THR A 76 -28.94 3.62 -26.82
N GLU A 77 -27.77 3.72 -27.45
CA GLU A 77 -27.40 3.05 -28.71
C GLU A 77 -26.55 1.80 -28.48
N GLY A 78 -26.29 1.45 -27.20
CA GLY A 78 -25.56 0.24 -26.83
C GLY A 78 -26.32 -1.05 -27.21
N HIS A 79 -25.64 -2.19 -27.10
CA HIS A 79 -26.20 -3.47 -27.53
C HIS A 79 -27.43 -3.92 -26.69
N ARG A 80 -27.61 -3.37 -25.46
CA ARG A 80 -28.76 -3.66 -24.59
C ARG A 80 -29.06 -2.44 -23.69
N PRO A 81 -29.68 -1.39 -24.20
CA PRO A 81 -29.95 -0.17 -23.42
C PRO A 81 -30.86 -0.45 -22.24
N TYR A 82 -30.49 0.08 -21.04
CA TYR A 82 -31.30 -0.06 -19.83
C TYR A 82 -32.69 0.57 -20.01
N ILE A 83 -32.79 1.72 -20.68
CA ILE A 83 -34.04 2.42 -20.90
C ILE A 83 -35.08 1.64 -21.73
N GLN A 84 -34.66 0.57 -22.41
CA GLN A 84 -35.55 -0.31 -23.20
C GLN A 84 -36.10 -1.48 -22.38
N GLN A 85 -35.58 -1.71 -21.16
CA GLN A 85 -35.94 -2.86 -20.33
C GLN A 85 -37.22 -2.61 -19.52
N THR A 86 -37.86 -3.72 -19.11
CA THR A 86 -39.05 -3.69 -18.25
C THR A 86 -38.76 -3.04 -16.91
N GLU A 87 -37.61 -3.38 -16.31
CA GLU A 87 -37.15 -2.87 -15.02
C GLU A 87 -37.01 -1.35 -14.98
N TYR A 88 -36.63 -0.71 -16.11
CA TYR A 88 -36.63 0.75 -16.23
C TYR A 88 -38.04 1.34 -16.11
N LYS A 89 -39.02 0.75 -16.82
CA LYS A 89 -40.42 1.20 -16.79
C LYS A 89 -41.02 1.01 -15.38
N GLU A 90 -40.72 -0.11 -14.77
CA GLU A 90 -41.15 -0.43 -13.39
C GLU A 90 -40.52 0.51 -12.37
N ALA A 91 -39.22 0.85 -12.53
CA ALA A 91 -38.53 1.80 -11.67
C ALA A 91 -39.14 3.20 -11.73
N LEU A 92 -39.52 3.67 -12.92
CA LEU A 92 -40.23 4.95 -13.09
C LEU A 92 -41.64 4.89 -12.48
N ALA A 93 -42.41 3.80 -12.75
CA ALA A 93 -43.76 3.62 -12.21
C ALA A 93 -43.77 3.50 -10.68
N PHE A 94 -42.67 3.03 -10.07
CA PHE A 94 -42.51 2.96 -8.62
C PHE A 94 -42.47 4.34 -7.97
N LYS A 95 -42.13 5.42 -8.73
CA LYS A 95 -42.02 6.82 -8.26
C LYS A 95 -41.17 6.88 -6.98
N PRO A 96 -39.88 6.51 -7.04
CA PRO A 96 -39.02 6.42 -5.87
C PRO A 96 -38.74 7.78 -5.24
N ASP A 97 -38.57 7.79 -3.90
CA ASP A 97 -38.07 8.96 -3.17
C ASP A 97 -36.55 9.04 -3.26
N TRP A 98 -35.87 7.90 -3.32
CA TRP A 98 -34.43 7.76 -3.44
C TRP A 98 -34.10 6.85 -4.62
N VAL A 99 -33.11 7.26 -5.45
CA VAL A 99 -32.66 6.51 -6.61
C VAL A 99 -31.15 6.29 -6.52
N VAL A 100 -30.72 5.07 -6.60
CA VAL A 100 -29.29 4.69 -6.67
C VAL A 100 -29.02 4.08 -8.04
N ILE A 101 -28.14 4.70 -8.83
CA ILE A 101 -27.85 4.27 -10.21
C ILE A 101 -26.43 3.70 -10.31
N HIS A 102 -26.31 2.41 -10.65
CA HIS A 102 -25.04 1.72 -10.91
C HIS A 102 -25.03 1.15 -12.33
N LEU A 103 -24.65 1.97 -13.31
CA LEU A 103 -24.53 1.63 -14.72
C LEU A 103 -23.17 2.06 -15.28
N GLY A 104 -22.78 1.50 -16.42
CA GLY A 104 -21.51 1.78 -17.11
C GLY A 104 -20.64 0.56 -17.34
N LEU A 105 -20.75 -0.50 -16.52
CA LEU A 105 -19.89 -1.69 -16.66
C LEU A 105 -20.01 -2.36 -18.03
N ASN A 106 -21.22 -2.54 -18.55
CA ASN A 106 -21.44 -3.14 -19.88
C ASN A 106 -21.11 -2.19 -21.02
N ASP A 107 -21.02 -0.90 -20.72
CA ASP A 107 -20.57 0.11 -21.68
C ASP A 107 -19.09 -0.08 -22.04
N THR A 108 -18.30 -0.76 -21.20
CA THR A 108 -16.91 -1.16 -21.48
C THR A 108 -16.78 -2.26 -22.55
N ASP A 109 -17.86 -2.75 -23.15
CA ASP A 109 -17.82 -3.71 -24.26
C ASP A 109 -17.39 -3.02 -25.56
N PRO A 110 -16.59 -3.66 -26.43
CA PRO A 110 -16.16 -3.11 -27.72
C PRO A 110 -17.30 -2.78 -28.69
N ARG A 111 -18.49 -3.31 -28.49
CA ARG A 111 -19.69 -2.97 -29.26
C ARG A 111 -20.27 -1.61 -28.85
N ASN A 112 -19.92 -1.10 -27.68
CA ASN A 112 -20.53 0.08 -27.08
C ASN A 112 -19.55 1.27 -27.06
N TRP A 113 -18.55 1.26 -26.15
CA TRP A 113 -17.73 2.43 -25.88
C TRP A 113 -17.00 3.02 -27.09
N PRO A 114 -16.30 2.23 -27.90
CA PRO A 114 -15.59 2.77 -29.06
C PRO A 114 -16.49 3.48 -30.07
N ASN A 115 -17.78 3.10 -30.10
CA ASN A 115 -18.72 3.58 -31.10
C ASN A 115 -19.60 4.74 -30.62
N TYR A 116 -19.91 4.80 -29.32
CA TYR A 116 -20.97 5.68 -28.79
C TYR A 116 -20.53 6.49 -27.56
N ASN A 117 -19.26 6.50 -27.18
CA ASN A 117 -18.75 7.17 -25.96
C ASN A 117 -19.16 8.63 -25.86
N GLN A 118 -19.25 9.36 -26.99
CA GLN A 118 -19.63 10.76 -27.06
C GLN A 118 -21.08 11.00 -26.58
N HIS A 119 -21.91 9.99 -26.49
CA HIS A 119 -23.31 10.08 -26.05
C HIS A 119 -23.46 9.79 -24.53
N PHE A 120 -22.46 9.27 -23.86
CA PHE A 120 -22.55 8.77 -22.49
C PHE A 120 -23.09 9.84 -21.49
N ASN A 121 -22.57 11.05 -21.55
CA ASN A 121 -23.02 12.12 -20.65
C ASN A 121 -24.47 12.53 -20.91
N ARG A 122 -24.85 12.64 -22.18
CA ARG A 122 -26.24 12.92 -22.62
C ARG A 122 -27.19 11.85 -22.10
N ASP A 123 -26.85 10.60 -22.30
CA ASP A 123 -27.72 9.48 -21.98
C ASP A 123 -27.87 9.30 -20.47
N TYR A 124 -26.82 9.56 -19.71
CA TYR A 124 -26.90 9.57 -18.25
C TYR A 124 -27.79 10.70 -17.74
N GLN A 125 -27.67 11.90 -18.32
CA GLN A 125 -28.54 13.03 -17.99
C GLN A 125 -29.99 12.75 -18.31
N LEU A 126 -30.28 12.10 -19.46
CA LEU A 126 -31.65 11.68 -19.81
C LEU A 126 -32.21 10.71 -18.75
N LEU A 127 -31.44 9.76 -18.27
CA LEU A 127 -31.88 8.84 -17.23
C LEU A 127 -32.17 9.55 -15.90
N ILE A 128 -31.29 10.47 -15.46
CA ILE A 128 -31.51 11.29 -14.26
C ILE A 128 -32.80 12.14 -14.40
N ASN A 129 -32.99 12.77 -15.54
CA ASN A 129 -34.14 13.62 -15.78
C ASN A 129 -35.45 12.83 -15.84
N ALA A 130 -35.44 11.58 -16.32
CA ALA A 130 -36.60 10.72 -16.30
C ALA A 130 -37.10 10.45 -14.86
N PHE A 131 -36.23 10.17 -13.92
CA PHE A 131 -36.62 10.02 -12.51
C PHE A 131 -37.08 11.32 -11.88
N ARG A 132 -36.43 12.44 -12.19
CA ARG A 132 -36.88 13.79 -11.73
C ARG A 132 -38.26 14.18 -12.26
N LYS A 133 -38.59 13.77 -13.49
CA LYS A 133 -39.91 13.98 -14.07
C LYS A 133 -41.02 13.25 -13.31
N GLU A 134 -40.77 12.00 -12.94
CA GLU A 134 -41.72 11.14 -12.20
C GLU A 134 -41.90 11.58 -10.73
N ASN A 135 -40.78 11.99 -10.09
CA ASN A 135 -40.77 12.55 -8.74
C ASN A 135 -39.77 13.72 -8.65
N PRO A 136 -40.22 14.99 -8.77
CA PRO A 136 -39.33 16.16 -8.68
C PRO A 136 -38.59 16.31 -7.34
N LYS A 137 -39.04 15.61 -6.29
CA LYS A 137 -38.36 15.58 -4.96
C LYS A 137 -37.42 14.41 -4.77
N ALA A 138 -37.28 13.55 -5.78
CA ALA A 138 -36.40 12.39 -5.68
C ALA A 138 -34.95 12.81 -5.44
N LYS A 139 -34.31 12.20 -4.45
CA LYS A 139 -32.87 12.28 -4.24
C LYS A 139 -32.21 11.22 -5.11
N ILE A 140 -31.20 11.62 -5.87
CA ILE A 140 -30.52 10.74 -6.82
C ILE A 140 -29.05 10.66 -6.45
N TRP A 141 -28.55 9.44 -6.36
CA TRP A 141 -27.14 9.09 -6.23
C TRP A 141 -26.73 8.30 -7.47
N ILE A 142 -25.57 8.65 -8.01
CA ILE A 142 -24.92 7.84 -9.04
C ILE A 142 -23.67 7.20 -8.48
N CYS A 143 -23.35 6.00 -8.93
CA CYS A 143 -22.26 5.23 -8.39
C CYS A 143 -21.06 5.20 -9.35
N LEU A 144 -19.84 5.39 -8.83
CA LEU A 144 -18.67 4.87 -9.51
C LEU A 144 -18.84 3.33 -9.67
N MET A 145 -18.42 2.83 -10.81
CA MET A 145 -18.55 1.40 -11.11
C MET A 145 -17.70 0.57 -10.15
N THR A 146 -18.15 -0.62 -9.82
CA THR A 146 -17.32 -1.64 -9.18
C THR A 146 -16.09 -1.95 -10.02
N PRO A 147 -14.97 -2.41 -9.43
CA PRO A 147 -13.77 -2.73 -10.20
C PRO A 147 -13.98 -3.88 -11.18
N ILE A 148 -13.21 -3.87 -12.26
CA ILE A 148 -12.99 -4.99 -13.17
C ILE A 148 -11.53 -5.39 -13.02
N PHE A 149 -11.25 -6.67 -12.78
CA PHE A 149 -9.90 -7.14 -12.50
C PHE A 149 -9.19 -7.71 -13.74
N HIS A 150 -7.87 -7.78 -13.66
CA HIS A 150 -6.96 -8.20 -14.72
C HIS A 150 -7.29 -9.57 -15.36
N THR A 151 -7.93 -10.48 -14.64
CA THR A 151 -8.36 -11.79 -15.19
C THR A 151 -9.57 -11.69 -16.11
N HIS A 152 -10.18 -10.52 -16.29
CA HIS A 152 -11.23 -10.31 -17.27
C HIS A 152 -10.69 -10.51 -18.71
N PRO A 153 -11.33 -11.30 -19.59
CA PRO A 153 -10.76 -11.70 -20.88
C PRO A 153 -10.37 -10.54 -21.81
N ARG A 154 -10.99 -9.39 -21.67
CA ARG A 154 -10.73 -8.18 -22.47
C ARG A 154 -10.06 -7.07 -21.68
N PHE A 155 -9.47 -7.37 -20.52
CA PHE A 155 -8.89 -6.36 -19.64
C PHE A 155 -7.91 -5.44 -20.37
N GLU A 156 -6.87 -6.01 -20.99
CA GLU A 156 -5.85 -5.26 -21.71
C GLU A 156 -6.26 -4.82 -23.13
N SER A 157 -7.32 -5.39 -23.69
CA SER A 157 -7.78 -5.05 -25.05
C SER A 157 -8.86 -3.96 -25.07
N GLY A 158 -8.94 -3.13 -24.01
CA GLY A 158 -9.77 -1.93 -23.97
C GLY A 158 -10.64 -1.81 -22.73
N THR A 159 -11.09 -2.90 -22.10
CA THR A 159 -12.02 -2.85 -20.96
C THR A 159 -11.45 -2.02 -19.80
N ARG A 160 -10.17 -2.16 -19.44
CA ARG A 160 -9.48 -1.35 -18.42
C ARG A 160 -9.52 0.14 -18.76
N ASP A 161 -9.12 0.49 -19.98
CA ASP A 161 -9.02 1.87 -20.45
C ASP A 161 -10.40 2.53 -20.50
N TRP A 162 -11.40 1.81 -21.00
CA TRP A 162 -12.79 2.29 -21.07
C TRP A 162 -13.43 2.40 -19.68
N HIS A 163 -13.14 1.45 -18.77
CA HIS A 163 -13.58 1.54 -17.39
C HIS A 163 -13.04 2.81 -16.73
N ALA A 164 -11.75 3.09 -16.87
CA ALA A 164 -11.14 4.30 -16.32
C ALA A 164 -11.75 5.58 -16.92
N ALA A 165 -12.00 5.61 -18.23
CA ALA A 165 -12.66 6.74 -18.88
C ALA A 165 -14.10 6.94 -18.37
N ILE A 166 -14.89 5.88 -18.28
CA ILE A 166 -16.27 5.94 -17.79
C ILE A 166 -16.33 6.41 -16.33
N GLN A 167 -15.41 5.98 -15.48
CA GLN A 167 -15.31 6.48 -14.09
C GLN A 167 -15.17 8.01 -14.05
N GLN A 168 -14.33 8.57 -14.92
CA GLN A 168 -14.18 10.02 -15.01
C GLN A 168 -15.45 10.70 -15.50
N HIS A 169 -16.12 10.15 -16.52
CA HIS A 169 -17.40 10.65 -16.98
C HIS A 169 -18.47 10.65 -15.88
N ILE A 170 -18.58 9.58 -15.10
CA ILE A 170 -19.53 9.50 -13.96
C ILE A 170 -19.25 10.61 -12.94
N HIS A 171 -17.98 10.88 -12.65
CA HIS A 171 -17.57 11.96 -11.75
C HIS A 171 -18.06 13.33 -12.25
N ASP A 172 -17.83 13.61 -13.53
CA ASP A 172 -18.22 14.87 -14.17
C ASP A 172 -19.74 15.03 -14.26
N ILE A 173 -20.47 13.93 -14.54
CA ILE A 173 -21.93 13.88 -14.57
C ILE A 173 -22.51 14.19 -13.20
N ALA A 174 -21.96 13.61 -12.11
CA ALA A 174 -22.41 13.89 -10.76
C ALA A 174 -22.36 15.39 -10.45
N LYS A 175 -21.24 16.02 -10.78
CA LYS A 175 -21.02 17.45 -10.60
C LYS A 175 -21.97 18.30 -11.46
N ALA A 176 -22.06 17.98 -12.75
CA ALA A 176 -22.88 18.74 -13.71
C ALA A 176 -24.38 18.68 -13.40
N ASN A 177 -24.86 17.56 -12.87
CA ASN A 177 -26.26 17.34 -12.56
C ASN A 177 -26.63 17.60 -11.10
N HIS A 178 -25.67 18.03 -10.26
CA HIS A 178 -25.88 18.26 -8.82
C HIS A 178 -26.51 17.03 -8.14
N VAL A 179 -25.98 15.84 -8.43
CA VAL A 179 -26.34 14.59 -7.78
C VAL A 179 -25.18 14.09 -6.93
N GLU A 180 -25.49 13.33 -5.89
CA GLU A 180 -24.47 12.76 -5.02
C GLU A 180 -23.76 11.58 -5.69
N LEU A 181 -22.47 11.44 -5.42
CA LEU A 181 -21.64 10.36 -5.93
C LEU A 181 -21.35 9.33 -4.83
N ILE A 182 -21.55 8.04 -5.13
CA ILE A 182 -21.16 6.94 -4.26
C ILE A 182 -19.96 6.21 -4.87
N ASP A 183 -18.87 6.10 -4.13
CA ASP A 183 -17.70 5.33 -4.55
C ASP A 183 -17.88 3.85 -4.20
N LEU A 184 -18.25 3.04 -5.19
CA LEU A 184 -18.31 1.57 -5.08
C LEU A 184 -17.03 0.88 -5.58
N HIS A 185 -16.08 1.66 -6.12
CA HIS A 185 -14.81 1.13 -6.63
C HIS A 185 -13.80 0.92 -5.50
N THR A 186 -13.47 1.98 -4.77
CA THR A 186 -12.38 1.98 -3.78
C THR A 186 -12.52 0.90 -2.70
N PRO A 187 -13.70 0.66 -2.08
CA PRO A 187 -13.86 -0.37 -1.05
C PRO A 187 -13.62 -1.79 -1.55
N LEU A 188 -13.73 -2.02 -2.85
CA LEU A 188 -13.65 -3.35 -3.48
C LEU A 188 -12.34 -3.57 -4.25
N TYR A 189 -11.61 -2.50 -4.60
CA TYR A 189 -10.47 -2.57 -5.52
C TYR A 189 -9.28 -3.36 -4.96
N SER A 190 -9.12 -3.41 -3.65
CA SER A 190 -8.11 -4.24 -2.97
C SER A 190 -8.59 -5.67 -2.66
N ARG A 191 -9.78 -6.06 -3.14
CA ARG A 191 -10.42 -7.33 -2.81
C ARG A 191 -10.76 -8.17 -4.06
N PRO A 192 -9.79 -8.50 -4.95
CA PRO A 192 -10.04 -9.31 -6.15
C PRO A 192 -10.59 -10.70 -5.82
N ASN A 193 -10.32 -11.21 -4.62
CA ASN A 193 -10.87 -12.47 -4.12
C ASN A 193 -12.40 -12.52 -4.03
N LEU A 194 -13.06 -11.38 -4.07
CA LEU A 194 -14.53 -11.29 -4.07
C LEU A 194 -15.15 -11.41 -5.48
N PHE A 195 -14.33 -11.51 -6.53
CA PHE A 195 -14.75 -11.43 -7.94
C PHE A 195 -14.24 -12.64 -8.73
N ALA A 196 -14.92 -13.78 -8.59
CA ALA A 196 -14.47 -15.04 -9.21
C ALA A 196 -14.36 -14.99 -10.76
N ASP A 197 -15.17 -14.16 -11.41
CA ASP A 197 -15.15 -13.93 -12.87
C ASP A 197 -14.54 -12.56 -13.24
N ALA A 198 -13.84 -11.92 -12.32
CA ALA A 198 -13.23 -10.60 -12.46
C ALA A 198 -14.21 -9.41 -12.61
N LEU A 199 -15.52 -9.62 -12.55
CA LEU A 199 -16.54 -8.62 -12.82
C LEU A 199 -17.66 -8.59 -11.78
N HIS A 200 -18.18 -9.75 -11.37
CA HIS A 200 -19.34 -9.85 -10.48
C HIS A 200 -18.91 -10.17 -9.05
N PRO A 201 -19.31 -9.32 -8.08
CA PRO A 201 -19.00 -9.56 -6.68
C PRO A 201 -19.79 -10.76 -6.14
N ASN A 202 -19.15 -11.54 -5.27
CA ASN A 202 -19.81 -12.57 -4.47
C ASN A 202 -20.73 -11.95 -3.37
N ALA A 203 -21.32 -12.77 -2.51
CA ALA A 203 -22.22 -12.29 -1.46
C ALA A 203 -21.55 -11.31 -0.48
N GLU A 204 -20.28 -11.53 -0.11
CA GLU A 204 -19.51 -10.59 0.72
C GLU A 204 -19.29 -9.26 0.02
N GLY A 205 -18.93 -9.28 -1.26
CA GLY A 205 -18.79 -8.06 -2.08
C GLY A 205 -20.11 -7.32 -2.22
N ALA A 206 -21.23 -8.02 -2.37
CA ALA A 206 -22.56 -7.42 -2.39
C ALA A 206 -22.93 -6.77 -1.05
N GLU A 207 -22.49 -7.34 0.07
CA GLU A 207 -22.66 -6.73 1.40
C GLU A 207 -21.85 -5.44 1.55
N ILE A 208 -20.59 -5.41 1.11
CA ILE A 208 -19.77 -4.20 1.11
C ILE A 208 -20.43 -3.09 0.28
N ILE A 209 -20.98 -3.43 -0.88
CA ILE A 209 -21.75 -2.49 -1.72
C ILE A 209 -22.95 -1.93 -0.94
N ALA A 210 -23.76 -2.81 -0.32
CA ALA A 210 -24.93 -2.41 0.43
C ALA A 210 -24.59 -1.50 1.62
N GLN A 211 -23.53 -1.81 2.37
CA GLN A 211 -23.05 -1.01 3.49
C GLN A 211 -22.58 0.37 3.02
N THR A 212 -21.84 0.43 1.92
CA THR A 212 -21.36 1.68 1.32
C THR A 212 -22.55 2.56 0.89
N ILE A 213 -23.53 1.98 0.20
CA ILE A 213 -24.75 2.69 -0.22
C ILE A 213 -25.54 3.16 1.01
N ARG A 214 -25.76 2.28 2.02
CA ARG A 214 -26.44 2.68 3.25
C ARG A 214 -25.81 3.92 3.88
N SER A 215 -24.48 3.90 4.04
CA SER A 215 -23.76 5.02 4.65
C SER A 215 -23.96 6.31 3.84
N ALA A 216 -23.90 6.24 2.51
CA ALA A 216 -24.13 7.40 1.65
C ALA A 216 -25.57 7.92 1.72
N LEU A 217 -26.57 7.04 1.71
CA LEU A 217 -27.99 7.40 1.77
C LEU A 217 -28.38 8.02 3.11
N THR A 218 -27.86 7.48 4.22
CA THR A 218 -28.22 7.88 5.58
C THR A 218 -27.28 8.93 6.18
N GLY A 219 -26.11 9.10 5.62
CA GLY A 219 -25.03 9.89 6.21
C GLY A 219 -24.38 9.26 7.44
N ASP A 220 -24.75 8.01 7.79
CA ASP A 220 -24.22 7.30 8.95
C ASP A 220 -22.98 6.49 8.58
N TYR A 221 -21.82 6.98 8.96
CA TYR A 221 -20.49 6.34 8.80
C TYR A 221 -19.97 5.73 10.11
N GLY A 222 -20.84 5.54 11.11
CA GLY A 222 -20.50 4.92 12.39
C GLY A 222 -19.79 5.84 13.38
N GLY A 223 -19.95 7.17 13.21
CA GLY A 223 -19.37 8.20 14.09
C GLY A 223 -17.88 8.43 13.86
N PRO A 224 -17.22 9.24 14.73
CA PRO A 224 -15.84 9.66 14.51
C PRO A 224 -14.86 8.49 14.65
N LYS A 225 -14.06 8.25 13.61
CA LYS A 225 -12.98 7.27 13.54
C LYS A 225 -11.74 7.92 12.91
N MET A 226 -10.56 7.48 13.34
CA MET A 226 -9.27 7.87 12.78
C MET A 226 -8.40 6.65 12.54
N SER A 227 -7.40 6.77 11.65
CA SER A 227 -6.39 5.73 11.49
C SER A 227 -5.70 5.43 12.82
N PRO A 228 -5.27 4.18 13.09
CA PRO A 228 -4.46 3.82 14.27
C PRO A 228 -3.18 4.65 14.43
N LEU A 229 -2.68 5.25 13.36
CA LEU A 229 -1.53 6.18 13.42
C LEU A 229 -1.82 7.41 14.27
N TYR A 230 -3.09 7.84 14.41
CA TYR A 230 -3.48 8.93 15.30
C TYR A 230 -3.78 8.38 16.69
N ALA A 231 -2.76 8.19 17.49
CA ALA A 231 -2.83 7.63 18.84
C ALA A 231 -1.88 8.35 19.80
N ASP A 232 -1.99 8.04 21.07
CA ASP A 232 -1.04 8.53 22.07
C ASP A 232 0.38 8.10 21.70
N GLU A 233 1.39 8.88 22.09
CA GLU A 233 2.81 8.72 21.78
C GLU A 233 3.18 8.90 20.30
N MET A 234 2.26 9.33 19.41
CA MET A 234 2.53 9.46 17.99
C MET A 234 3.58 10.53 17.66
N ALA A 235 4.38 10.25 16.62
CA ALA A 235 5.29 11.22 16.02
C ALA A 235 4.73 11.73 14.69
N MET A 236 4.63 13.03 14.49
CA MET A 236 4.20 13.66 13.23
C MET A 236 5.36 14.41 12.58
N GLN A 237 5.37 14.42 11.24
CA GLN A 237 6.44 15.00 10.46
C GLN A 237 6.51 16.53 10.64
N ARG A 238 7.67 17.03 11.10
CA ARG A 238 7.94 18.49 11.21
C ARG A 238 8.09 19.14 9.83
N ARG A 239 7.90 20.46 9.78
CA ARG A 239 8.00 21.27 8.56
C ARG A 239 7.00 20.92 7.48
N ASP A 240 6.09 20.03 7.77
CA ASP A 240 4.87 19.74 6.99
C ASP A 240 3.65 20.29 7.76
N PRO A 241 2.53 20.58 7.08
CA PRO A 241 1.28 20.88 7.76
C PRO A 241 0.89 19.76 8.73
N ILE A 242 0.45 20.14 9.94
CA ILE A 242 -0.03 19.18 10.94
C ILE A 242 -1.50 18.90 10.64
N VAL A 243 -1.80 17.70 10.13
CA VAL A 243 -3.12 17.33 9.62
C VAL A 243 -3.75 16.25 10.50
N PHE A 244 -4.96 16.52 10.99
CA PHE A 244 -5.83 15.53 11.63
C PHE A 244 -6.98 15.20 10.70
N ARG A 245 -7.24 13.92 10.47
CA ARG A 245 -8.27 13.45 9.55
C ARG A 245 -8.92 12.15 9.99
N GLY A 246 -10.08 11.88 9.43
CA GLY A 246 -10.80 10.67 9.73
C GLY A 246 -12.16 10.62 9.05
N THR A 247 -13.03 9.78 9.58
CA THR A 247 -14.43 9.68 9.16
C THR A 247 -15.37 10.01 10.32
N ALA A 248 -16.55 10.56 10.00
CA ALA A 248 -17.65 10.80 10.93
C ALA A 248 -18.94 10.88 10.14
N ASN A 249 -20.09 11.06 10.82
CA ASN A 249 -21.36 11.15 10.11
C ASN A 249 -21.46 12.40 9.24
N ALA A 250 -21.98 12.24 8.03
CA ALA A 250 -22.05 13.30 7.03
C ALA A 250 -22.79 14.55 7.57
N GLY A 251 -22.22 15.71 7.32
CA GLY A 251 -22.78 16.98 7.78
C GLY A 251 -22.53 17.32 9.26
N GLU A 252 -21.97 16.39 10.05
CA GLU A 252 -21.57 16.64 11.43
C GLU A 252 -20.41 17.64 11.49
N GLN A 253 -20.33 18.43 12.55
CA GLN A 253 -19.19 19.31 12.79
C GLN A 253 -18.14 18.58 13.63
N VAL A 254 -16.90 18.59 13.13
CA VAL A 254 -15.72 18.13 13.89
C VAL A 254 -14.92 19.36 14.30
N LYS A 255 -14.69 19.51 15.60
CA LYS A 255 -13.87 20.54 16.19
C LYS A 255 -12.56 19.93 16.67
N VAL A 256 -11.44 20.48 16.22
CA VAL A 256 -10.10 20.08 16.60
C VAL A 256 -9.45 21.23 17.36
N THR A 257 -8.98 20.97 18.58
CA THR A 257 -8.22 21.94 19.37
C THR A 257 -6.79 21.44 19.54
N PHE A 258 -5.85 22.18 19.01
CA PHE A 258 -4.41 21.85 19.07
C PHE A 258 -3.62 23.12 19.42
N LEU A 259 -2.77 23.05 20.45
CA LEU A 259 -1.99 24.19 20.94
C LEU A 259 -2.83 25.47 21.22
N GLY A 260 -4.00 25.30 21.81
CA GLY A 260 -4.92 26.39 22.10
C GLY A 260 -5.69 26.95 20.88
N LYS A 261 -5.28 26.61 19.65
CA LYS A 261 -6.01 26.96 18.43
C LYS A 261 -7.15 26.00 18.20
N LYS A 262 -8.30 26.55 17.75
CA LYS A 262 -9.52 25.79 17.50
C LYS A 262 -9.88 25.91 16.03
N GLU A 263 -9.90 24.77 15.34
CA GLU A 263 -10.37 24.68 13.97
C GLU A 263 -11.61 23.80 13.91
N THR A 264 -12.52 24.12 12.98
CA THR A 264 -13.76 23.36 12.82
C THR A 264 -13.99 23.07 11.34
N THR A 265 -14.35 21.84 11.05
CA THR A 265 -14.72 21.40 9.70
C THR A 265 -16.07 20.70 9.70
N LYS A 266 -16.78 20.77 8.56
CA LYS A 266 -17.98 19.99 8.34
C LYS A 266 -17.63 18.70 7.61
N VAL A 267 -18.11 17.57 8.14
CA VAL A 267 -17.92 16.26 7.50
C VAL A 267 -18.57 16.25 6.12
N LYS A 268 -17.81 15.82 5.12
CA LYS A 268 -18.28 15.71 3.73
C LYS A 268 -19.37 14.65 3.59
N THR A 269 -20.09 14.63 2.46
CA THR A 269 -21.14 13.63 2.17
C THR A 269 -20.62 12.19 2.13
N ASN A 270 -19.33 12.01 1.82
CA ASN A 270 -18.63 10.71 1.87
C ASN A 270 -18.11 10.33 3.25
N GLY A 271 -18.48 11.05 4.31
CA GLY A 271 -18.08 10.76 5.69
C GLY A 271 -16.68 11.23 6.07
N GLN A 272 -15.90 11.81 5.16
CA GLN A 272 -14.53 12.26 5.43
C GLN A 272 -14.48 13.65 6.05
N TRP A 273 -13.54 13.86 6.95
CA TRP A 273 -13.20 15.16 7.51
C TRP A 273 -11.68 15.32 7.62
N GLU A 274 -11.25 16.57 7.54
CA GLU A 274 -9.86 16.95 7.68
C GLU A 274 -9.76 18.34 8.29
N VAL A 275 -8.76 18.52 9.19
CA VAL A 275 -8.36 19.80 9.75
C VAL A 275 -6.84 19.90 9.66
N SER A 276 -6.34 21.03 9.19
CA SER A 276 -4.91 21.29 9.01
C SER A 276 -4.47 22.49 9.86
N PHE A 277 -3.34 22.33 10.52
CA PHE A 277 -2.63 23.40 11.21
C PHE A 277 -1.32 23.73 10.47
N PRO A 278 -0.77 24.95 10.64
CA PRO A 278 0.49 25.31 10.02
C PRO A 278 1.63 24.33 10.36
N ALA A 279 2.60 24.24 9.46
CA ALA A 279 3.83 23.50 9.70
C ALA A 279 4.55 23.99 10.96
N MET A 280 5.18 23.07 11.66
CA MET A 280 5.87 23.33 12.93
C MET A 280 7.30 22.81 12.90
N GLU A 281 8.18 23.41 13.71
CA GLU A 281 9.46 22.84 14.08
C GLU A 281 9.26 21.71 15.10
N ALA A 282 10.35 20.98 15.38
CA ALA A 282 10.32 19.88 16.34
C ALA A 282 9.93 20.33 17.75
N GLY A 283 9.20 19.48 18.44
CA GLY A 283 8.77 19.74 19.82
C GLY A 283 7.76 18.72 20.33
N GLY A 284 7.27 18.93 21.52
CA GLY A 284 6.34 18.06 22.25
C GLY A 284 6.83 17.76 23.67
N PRO A 285 6.07 16.98 24.45
CA PRO A 285 4.80 16.36 24.07
C PRO A 285 3.65 17.38 24.00
N TYR A 286 2.80 17.22 23.03
CA TYR A 286 1.57 17.99 22.85
C TYR A 286 0.33 17.12 23.03
N GLU A 287 -0.86 17.74 23.03
CA GLU A 287 -2.14 17.02 22.97
C GLU A 287 -3.09 17.68 21.98
N VAL A 288 -3.99 16.88 21.43
CA VAL A 288 -5.07 17.32 20.57
C VAL A 288 -6.41 16.83 21.11
N HIS A 289 -7.40 17.75 21.14
CA HIS A 289 -8.77 17.41 21.47
C HIS A 289 -9.62 17.43 20.21
N ILE A 290 -10.27 16.31 19.93
CA ILE A 290 -11.14 16.14 18.76
C ILE A 290 -12.54 15.90 19.28
N ALA A 291 -13.48 16.74 18.91
CA ALA A 291 -14.86 16.68 19.41
C ALA A 291 -15.86 16.74 18.25
N THR A 292 -16.83 15.86 18.32
CA THR A 292 -18.10 15.93 17.58
C THR A 292 -19.24 16.14 18.57
N LYS A 293 -20.46 16.30 18.09
CA LYS A 293 -21.62 16.39 19.00
C LYS A 293 -21.80 15.14 19.87
N ALA A 294 -21.45 13.98 19.33
CA ALA A 294 -21.68 12.68 19.97
C ALA A 294 -20.50 12.16 20.79
N LYS A 295 -19.26 12.47 20.40
CA LYS A 295 -18.05 11.88 21.00
C LYS A 295 -16.92 12.91 21.08
N GLN A 296 -16.08 12.71 22.10
CA GLN A 296 -14.81 13.43 22.24
C GLN A 296 -13.67 12.43 22.37
N ARG A 297 -12.52 12.78 21.81
CA ARG A 297 -11.27 12.04 21.92
C ARG A 297 -10.13 12.99 22.18
N THR A 298 -9.28 12.67 23.14
CA THR A 298 -8.00 13.35 23.36
C THR A 298 -6.89 12.38 22.98
N ILE A 299 -5.95 12.85 22.19
CA ILE A 299 -4.70 12.14 21.89
C ILE A 299 -3.59 12.91 22.60
N ARG A 300 -2.79 12.21 23.41
CA ARG A 300 -1.75 12.78 24.26
C ARG A 300 -0.37 12.38 23.79
N HIS A 301 0.63 13.11 24.28
CA HIS A 301 2.03 12.86 24.00
C HIS A 301 2.31 12.82 22.49
N ILE A 302 1.87 13.89 21.79
CA ILE A 302 2.14 14.05 20.37
C ILE A 302 3.49 14.72 20.22
N TYR A 303 4.36 14.13 19.44
CA TYR A 303 5.69 14.66 19.16
C TYR A 303 5.78 15.11 17.69
N ILE A 304 6.28 16.32 17.49
CA ILE A 304 6.59 16.83 16.15
C ILE A 304 8.08 16.60 15.93
N GLY A 305 8.43 15.86 14.88
CA GLY A 305 9.81 15.47 14.63
C GLY A 305 9.99 14.89 13.24
N GLU A 306 10.90 13.95 13.09
CA GLU A 306 11.11 13.24 11.82
C GLU A 306 10.37 11.90 11.82
N VAL A 307 9.70 11.58 10.74
CA VAL A 307 8.99 10.30 10.60
C VAL A 307 9.55 9.53 9.40
N TRP A 308 10.05 8.32 9.64
CA TRP A 308 10.60 7.44 8.61
C TRP A 308 9.84 6.12 8.52
N LEU A 309 9.66 5.65 7.30
CA LEU A 309 9.13 4.32 7.03
C LEU A 309 10.27 3.35 6.75
N CYS A 310 10.43 2.33 7.61
CA CYS A 310 11.35 1.21 7.42
C CYS A 310 10.57 0.01 6.92
N SER A 311 10.82 -0.43 5.68
CA SER A 311 10.03 -1.48 5.03
C SER A 311 10.92 -2.45 4.23
N GLY A 312 10.34 -3.57 3.85
CA GLY A 312 11.03 -4.62 3.10
C GLY A 312 10.65 -6.02 3.56
N GLN A 313 11.65 -6.91 3.68
CA GLN A 313 11.44 -8.29 4.08
C GLN A 313 12.17 -8.66 5.37
N SER A 314 12.40 -9.94 5.62
CA SER A 314 12.89 -10.48 6.90
C SER A 314 14.16 -9.82 7.47
N ASN A 315 15.09 -9.34 6.65
CA ASN A 315 16.27 -8.63 7.14
C ASN A 315 15.96 -7.21 7.67
N MET A 316 14.89 -6.57 7.19
CA MET A 316 14.34 -5.38 7.83
C MET A 316 13.48 -5.73 9.05
N GLU A 317 12.70 -6.79 8.99
CA GLU A 317 11.84 -7.25 10.09
C GLU A 317 12.64 -7.80 11.30
N PHE A 318 13.90 -8.22 11.11
CA PHE A 318 14.74 -8.93 12.08
C PHE A 318 14.78 -8.24 13.45
N PRO A 319 14.32 -8.91 14.54
CA PRO A 319 14.11 -8.25 15.82
C PRO A 319 15.40 -7.97 16.58
N VAL A 320 15.40 -6.90 17.40
CA VAL A 320 16.51 -6.55 18.28
C VAL A 320 16.94 -7.73 19.16
N SER A 321 15.99 -8.46 19.73
CA SER A 321 16.28 -9.60 20.62
C SER A 321 17.12 -10.72 19.99
N GLN A 322 17.20 -10.79 18.67
CA GLN A 322 17.99 -11.78 17.94
C GLN A 322 19.32 -11.21 17.41
N SER A 323 19.56 -9.91 17.52
CA SER A 323 20.81 -9.27 17.08
C SER A 323 21.97 -9.59 18.01
N ILE A 324 23.21 -9.39 17.55
CA ILE A 324 24.39 -9.54 18.40
C ILE A 324 24.50 -8.45 19.47
N SER A 325 23.90 -7.27 19.24
CA SER A 325 23.86 -6.13 20.15
C SER A 325 22.68 -6.17 21.14
N ALA A 326 21.85 -7.23 21.09
CA ALA A 326 20.60 -7.31 21.86
C ALA A 326 20.73 -6.95 23.34
N HIS A 327 21.74 -7.49 24.02
CA HIS A 327 21.95 -7.24 25.45
C HIS A 327 22.19 -5.75 25.77
N GLU A 328 23.03 -5.09 25.00
CA GLU A 328 23.37 -3.68 25.17
C GLU A 328 22.17 -2.79 24.77
N ASP A 329 21.53 -3.10 23.65
CA ASP A 329 20.39 -2.35 23.13
C ASP A 329 19.22 -2.36 24.13
N LEU A 330 18.85 -3.51 24.66
CA LEU A 330 17.79 -3.66 25.64
C LEU A 330 18.12 -2.89 26.94
N ALA A 331 19.35 -3.01 27.43
CA ALA A 331 19.78 -2.33 28.66
C ALA A 331 19.83 -0.79 28.54
N THR A 332 19.97 -0.27 27.29
CA THR A 332 20.13 1.18 27.07
C THR A 332 18.91 1.84 26.41
N ALA A 333 17.91 1.09 26.02
CA ALA A 333 16.75 1.55 25.27
C ALA A 333 16.01 2.73 25.95
N ALA A 334 15.84 2.68 27.27
CA ALA A 334 15.18 3.75 28.03
C ALA A 334 15.95 5.09 28.01
N LYS A 335 17.21 5.12 27.54
CA LYS A 335 17.99 6.34 27.33
C LYS A 335 17.66 7.06 26.01
N GLN A 336 16.64 6.55 25.25
CA GLN A 336 16.22 7.07 23.95
C GLN A 336 14.81 7.70 24.01
N PRO A 337 14.56 8.73 24.83
CA PRO A 337 13.23 9.32 25.01
C PRO A 337 12.72 10.06 23.77
N LEU A 338 13.58 10.33 22.79
CA LEU A 338 13.24 10.97 21.53
C LEU A 338 12.87 9.96 20.44
N LEU A 339 12.95 8.65 20.72
CA LEU A 339 12.66 7.61 19.73
C LEU A 339 11.28 7.01 19.95
N HIS A 340 10.38 7.21 19.00
CA HIS A 340 9.02 6.71 18.98
C HIS A 340 8.86 5.64 17.89
N LEU A 341 8.26 4.53 18.26
CA LEU A 341 8.20 3.31 17.45
C LEU A 341 6.76 2.96 17.13
N PHE A 342 6.49 2.69 15.86
CA PHE A 342 5.22 2.13 15.40
C PHE A 342 5.51 0.80 14.70
N ASN A 343 5.24 -0.31 15.38
CA ASN A 343 5.55 -1.64 14.88
C ASN A 343 4.33 -2.28 14.22
N MET A 344 4.42 -2.50 12.91
CA MET A 344 3.46 -3.29 12.14
C MET A 344 4.05 -4.69 11.94
N TYR A 345 3.55 -5.68 12.67
CA TYR A 345 4.01 -7.06 12.57
C TYR A 345 2.93 -7.98 12.00
N THR A 346 3.32 -9.11 11.45
CA THR A 346 2.38 -10.10 10.94
C THR A 346 1.71 -10.87 12.08
N ARG A 347 0.39 -10.98 12.04
CA ARG A 347 -0.40 -11.78 13.00
C ARG A 347 -0.27 -13.28 12.75
N PHE A 348 0.02 -13.65 11.53
CA PHE A 348 0.11 -15.02 11.05
C PHE A 348 1.45 -15.26 10.37
N PRO A 349 2.22 -16.30 10.73
CA PRO A 349 3.51 -16.57 10.12
C PRO A 349 3.36 -17.07 8.68
N THR A 350 4.29 -16.65 7.82
CA THR A 350 4.46 -17.17 6.46
C THR A 350 5.50 -18.30 6.42
N ASN A 351 5.47 -19.18 7.42
CA ASN A 351 6.33 -20.36 7.48
C ASN A 351 5.81 -21.48 6.55
N ALA A 352 6.49 -22.64 6.55
CA ALA A 352 6.11 -23.76 5.70
C ALA A 352 4.97 -24.62 6.31
N GLU A 353 3.95 -23.99 6.86
CA GLU A 353 2.77 -24.65 7.45
C GLU A 353 1.51 -24.34 6.67
N LYS A 354 0.54 -25.25 6.73
CA LYS A 354 -0.80 -25.01 6.15
C LYS A 354 -1.56 -24.08 7.08
N TRP A 355 -2.19 -23.07 6.50
CA TRP A 355 -3.05 -22.15 7.26
C TRP A 355 -4.42 -22.77 7.54
N ASP A 356 -4.93 -22.54 8.73
CA ASP A 356 -6.29 -22.85 9.09
C ASP A 356 -7.30 -21.88 8.45
N GLU A 357 -8.59 -22.20 8.57
CA GLU A 357 -9.67 -21.39 7.99
C GLU A 357 -9.66 -19.94 8.50
N THR A 358 -9.41 -19.74 9.80
CA THR A 358 -9.34 -18.40 10.41
C THR A 358 -8.22 -17.57 9.80
N THR A 359 -7.06 -18.16 9.59
CA THR A 359 -5.92 -17.47 8.94
C THR A 359 -6.22 -17.17 7.47
N LEU A 360 -6.78 -18.14 6.74
CA LEU A 360 -7.17 -17.96 5.33
C LEU A 360 -8.16 -16.82 5.16
N GLU A 361 -9.19 -16.77 6.01
CA GLU A 361 -10.20 -15.71 6.02
C GLU A 361 -9.57 -14.35 6.38
N ALA A 362 -8.75 -14.29 7.43
CA ALA A 362 -8.09 -13.06 7.85
C ALA A 362 -7.19 -12.48 6.75
N VAL A 363 -6.43 -13.34 6.04
CA VAL A 363 -5.59 -12.92 4.91
C VAL A 363 -6.45 -12.42 3.76
N ASN A 364 -7.54 -13.09 3.42
CA ASN A 364 -8.50 -12.61 2.41
C ASN A 364 -9.09 -11.25 2.79
N ASN A 365 -9.32 -11.00 4.08
CA ASN A 365 -9.83 -9.74 4.61
C ASN A 365 -8.78 -8.65 4.82
N LEU A 366 -7.54 -8.84 4.31
CA LEU A 366 -6.40 -7.93 4.48
C LEU A 366 -6.02 -7.69 5.95
N ALA A 367 -6.42 -8.56 6.85
CA ALA A 367 -6.17 -8.47 8.30
C ALA A 367 -4.88 -9.19 8.73
N LEU A 368 -3.87 -9.18 7.85
CA LEU A 368 -2.55 -9.79 8.11
C LEU A 368 -1.79 -9.07 9.22
N MET A 369 -1.85 -7.73 9.22
CA MET A 369 -1.01 -6.90 10.09
C MET A 369 -1.64 -6.69 11.47
N GLY A 370 -0.80 -6.75 12.50
CA GLY A 370 -1.10 -6.40 13.88
C GLY A 370 -0.22 -5.26 14.41
N GLY A 371 -0.22 -5.04 15.72
CA GLY A 371 0.48 -3.95 16.37
C GLY A 371 -0.30 -2.65 16.27
N ASN A 372 0.16 -1.73 15.44
CA ASN A 372 -0.52 -0.47 15.12
C ASN A 372 -0.71 0.47 16.33
N ILE A 373 0.28 0.52 17.23
CA ILE A 373 0.35 1.47 18.35
C ILE A 373 1.73 2.14 18.36
N TRP A 374 1.74 3.41 18.74
CA TRP A 374 2.98 4.14 19.00
C TRP A 374 3.48 3.87 20.42
N GLU A 375 4.79 3.70 20.57
CA GLU A 375 5.44 3.45 21.85
C GLU A 375 6.78 4.17 21.91
N THR A 376 7.13 4.75 23.05
CA THR A 376 8.48 5.26 23.28
C THR A 376 9.45 4.09 23.48
N ALA A 377 10.69 4.24 23.00
CA ALA A 377 11.70 3.20 23.09
C ALA A 377 12.03 2.83 24.56
N ASN A 378 11.90 1.56 24.89
CA ASN A 378 12.30 0.95 26.16
C ASN A 378 12.60 -0.54 25.94
N GLU A 379 13.07 -1.24 26.96
CA GLU A 379 13.43 -2.67 26.88
C GLU A 379 12.34 -3.54 26.27
N ASN A 380 11.09 -3.35 26.66
CA ASN A 380 9.97 -4.16 26.20
C ASN A 380 9.57 -3.83 24.75
N THR A 381 9.54 -2.53 24.42
CA THR A 381 9.04 -2.05 23.12
C THR A 381 10.02 -2.35 21.98
N ILE A 382 11.34 -2.29 22.25
CA ILE A 382 12.35 -2.59 21.22
C ILE A 382 12.61 -4.10 21.04
N LYS A 383 12.28 -4.93 22.01
CA LYS A 383 12.63 -6.37 22.02
C LYS A 383 12.27 -7.08 20.73
N ASN A 384 11.04 -6.86 20.26
CA ASN A 384 10.50 -7.44 19.03
C ASN A 384 10.44 -6.43 17.87
N PHE A 385 11.02 -5.25 18.05
CA PHE A 385 11.13 -4.25 17.00
C PHE A 385 12.31 -4.55 16.09
N SER A 386 12.28 -4.07 14.83
CA SER A 386 13.38 -4.19 13.87
C SER A 386 14.70 -3.65 14.43
N ALA A 387 15.75 -4.48 14.45
CA ALA A 387 17.08 -4.05 14.85
C ALA A 387 17.66 -2.98 13.90
N VAL A 388 17.47 -3.13 12.59
CA VAL A 388 17.91 -2.12 11.60
C VAL A 388 17.20 -0.81 11.82
N ALA A 389 15.87 -0.83 11.95
CA ALA A 389 15.05 0.35 12.13
C ALA A 389 15.31 1.05 13.49
N TYR A 390 15.55 0.27 14.55
CA TYR A 390 15.94 0.78 15.87
C TYR A 390 17.27 1.55 15.82
N HIS A 391 18.33 0.94 15.27
CA HIS A 391 19.62 1.60 15.15
C HIS A 391 19.59 2.82 14.23
N PHE A 392 18.82 2.76 13.15
CA PHE A 392 18.58 3.91 12.27
C PHE A 392 17.92 5.07 13.02
N GLY A 393 16.79 4.80 13.69
CA GLY A 393 16.06 5.81 14.44
C GLY A 393 16.87 6.39 15.61
N LYS A 394 17.59 5.52 16.34
CA LYS A 394 18.48 5.91 17.44
C LYS A 394 19.57 6.87 16.96
N ALA A 395 20.28 6.51 15.87
CA ALA A 395 21.36 7.35 15.33
C ALA A 395 20.84 8.70 14.82
N LEU A 396 19.65 8.74 14.22
CA LEU A 396 18.99 9.99 13.82
C LEU A 396 18.59 10.84 15.03
N ALA A 397 17.98 10.25 16.06
CA ALA A 397 17.59 10.98 17.28
C ALA A 397 18.82 11.53 18.01
N ASP A 398 19.89 10.74 18.09
CA ASP A 398 21.16 11.14 18.69
C ASP A 398 21.84 12.28 17.93
N SER A 399 21.72 12.34 16.60
CA SER A 399 22.34 13.38 15.76
C SER A 399 21.49 14.63 15.66
N LEU A 400 20.20 14.50 15.39
CA LEU A 400 19.28 15.62 15.14
C LEU A 400 18.79 16.28 16.43
N LYS A 401 18.82 15.58 17.57
CA LYS A 401 18.30 16.04 18.87
C LYS A 401 16.83 16.47 18.82
N VAL A 402 16.04 15.79 18.00
CA VAL A 402 14.59 15.99 17.86
C VAL A 402 13.86 14.65 17.97
N PRO A 403 12.55 14.63 18.25
CA PRO A 403 11.76 13.41 18.20
C PRO A 403 11.88 12.72 16.83
N VAL A 404 12.05 11.41 16.85
CA VAL A 404 12.11 10.56 15.64
C VAL A 404 11.10 9.45 15.77
N GLY A 405 10.15 9.43 14.87
CA GLY A 405 9.17 8.35 14.72
C GLY A 405 9.62 7.37 13.65
N ILE A 406 9.68 6.10 14.00
CA ILE A 406 9.99 5.01 13.05
C ILE A 406 8.78 4.10 12.91
N ILE A 407 8.23 4.06 11.70
CA ILE A 407 7.21 3.09 11.31
C ILE A 407 7.93 1.88 10.71
N CYS A 408 7.92 0.74 11.41
CA CYS A 408 8.42 -0.52 10.87
C CYS A 408 7.26 -1.30 10.23
N ASN A 409 7.35 -1.53 8.93
CA ASN A 409 6.36 -2.23 8.12
C ASN A 409 7.09 -3.18 7.15
N ALA A 410 7.53 -4.32 7.67
CA ALA A 410 8.32 -5.30 6.94
C ALA A 410 7.80 -6.72 7.21
N VAL A 411 7.82 -7.58 6.20
CA VAL A 411 7.30 -8.95 6.29
C VAL A 411 8.22 -9.93 5.61
N GLY A 412 8.64 -10.95 6.34
CA GLY A 412 9.58 -11.97 5.88
C GLY A 412 9.12 -12.70 4.64
N GLY A 413 10.03 -12.85 3.66
CA GLY A 413 9.78 -13.57 2.41
C GLY A 413 8.99 -12.83 1.35
N THR A 414 8.47 -11.64 1.64
CA THR A 414 7.69 -10.86 0.65
C THR A 414 8.55 -10.44 -0.54
N THR A 415 7.90 -10.38 -1.69
CA THR A 415 8.49 -10.00 -2.97
C THR A 415 8.32 -8.50 -3.23
N THR A 416 9.12 -7.90 -4.10
CA THR A 416 9.01 -6.46 -4.45
C THR A 416 7.62 -6.14 -5.01
N GLU A 417 7.08 -7.00 -5.88
CA GLU A 417 5.78 -6.83 -6.52
C GLU A 417 4.61 -6.82 -5.55
N SER A 418 4.75 -7.46 -4.39
CA SER A 418 3.69 -7.45 -3.38
C SER A 418 3.48 -6.08 -2.73
N TRP A 419 4.49 -5.21 -2.77
CA TRP A 419 4.49 -3.86 -2.22
C TRP A 419 4.13 -2.75 -3.21
N ILE A 420 3.80 -3.10 -4.46
CA ILE A 420 3.40 -2.15 -5.52
C ILE A 420 1.88 -2.05 -5.58
N ASP A 421 1.34 -0.84 -5.70
CA ASP A 421 -0.10 -0.65 -5.84
C ASP A 421 -0.66 -1.32 -7.11
N ARG A 422 -1.89 -1.78 -7.01
CA ARG A 422 -2.59 -2.51 -8.08
C ARG A 422 -2.69 -1.69 -9.37
N ASN A 423 -3.05 -0.43 -9.27
CA ASN A 423 -3.18 0.44 -10.44
C ASN A 423 -1.85 0.57 -11.20
N THR A 424 -0.73 0.74 -10.48
CA THR A 424 0.60 0.78 -11.12
C THR A 424 0.90 -0.52 -11.88
N LEU A 425 0.62 -1.69 -11.29
CA LEU A 425 0.87 -2.97 -11.98
C LEU A 425 -0.10 -3.21 -13.13
N GLU A 426 -1.38 -2.93 -12.97
CA GLU A 426 -2.39 -3.07 -14.04
C GLU A 426 -2.07 -2.24 -15.28
N TRP A 427 -1.47 -1.05 -15.11
CA TRP A 427 -1.12 -0.16 -16.21
C TRP A 427 0.28 -0.35 -16.76
N GLN A 428 1.27 -0.69 -15.92
CA GLN A 428 2.68 -0.70 -16.32
C GLN A 428 3.25 -2.11 -16.51
N PHE A 429 2.65 -3.11 -15.84
CA PHE A 429 3.13 -4.48 -15.89
C PHE A 429 2.00 -5.50 -15.60
N PRO A 430 0.89 -5.50 -16.35
CA PRO A 430 -0.26 -6.36 -16.05
C PRO A 430 0.07 -7.86 -16.06
N SER A 431 1.03 -8.31 -16.88
CA SER A 431 1.39 -9.73 -16.99
C SER A 431 1.87 -10.34 -15.66
N ILE A 432 2.39 -9.56 -14.70
CA ILE A 432 2.83 -10.08 -13.39
C ILE A 432 1.64 -10.47 -12.50
N LEU A 433 0.46 -9.95 -12.78
CA LEU A 433 -0.76 -10.23 -12.01
C LEU A 433 -1.39 -11.58 -12.37
N TYR A 434 -1.04 -12.14 -13.55
CA TYR A 434 -1.61 -13.40 -14.01
C TYR A 434 -0.86 -14.59 -13.42
N ASP A 435 -1.59 -15.46 -12.77
CA ASP A 435 -1.13 -16.78 -12.30
C ASP A 435 0.26 -16.75 -11.59
N TRP A 436 0.43 -15.81 -10.65
CA TRP A 436 1.71 -15.64 -9.93
C TRP A 436 2.17 -16.95 -9.25
N TYR A 437 1.23 -17.77 -8.79
CA TYR A 437 1.53 -19.02 -8.07
C TYR A 437 2.24 -20.07 -8.94
N HIS A 438 2.00 -20.08 -10.25
CA HIS A 438 2.55 -21.06 -11.19
C HIS A 438 3.47 -20.41 -12.24
N GLY A 439 3.42 -19.10 -12.41
CA GLY A 439 4.24 -18.36 -13.36
C GLY A 439 5.71 -18.25 -12.94
N ASP A 440 6.55 -17.75 -13.85
CA ASP A 440 8.02 -17.66 -13.66
C ASP A 440 8.50 -16.34 -13.02
N PHE A 441 7.59 -15.44 -12.65
CA PHE A 441 7.95 -14.17 -12.03
C PHE A 441 8.43 -14.34 -10.58
N GLY A 442 7.80 -15.24 -9.80
CA GLY A 442 8.18 -15.54 -8.42
C GLY A 442 9.24 -16.64 -8.32
N GLN A 443 10.11 -16.58 -7.31
CA GLN A 443 11.03 -17.67 -7.01
C GLN A 443 10.28 -18.98 -6.69
N PRO A 444 10.78 -20.16 -7.12
CA PRO A 444 10.13 -21.45 -6.84
C PRO A 444 9.83 -21.68 -5.36
N TRP A 445 10.76 -21.35 -4.46
CA TRP A 445 10.55 -21.55 -3.02
C TRP A 445 9.42 -20.66 -2.47
N ALA A 446 9.30 -19.42 -2.96
CA ALA A 446 8.26 -18.48 -2.51
C ALA A 446 6.88 -18.96 -2.97
N ARG A 447 6.77 -19.38 -4.22
CA ARG A 447 5.53 -19.96 -4.77
C ARG A 447 5.13 -21.24 -4.07
N GLN A 448 6.08 -22.16 -3.85
CA GLN A 448 5.83 -23.41 -3.14
C GLN A 448 5.35 -23.16 -1.71
N ARG A 449 5.99 -22.23 -0.99
CA ARG A 449 5.57 -21.85 0.36
C ARG A 449 4.16 -21.24 0.36
N ALA A 450 3.86 -20.35 -0.57
CA ALA A 450 2.53 -19.77 -0.71
C ALA A 450 1.47 -20.85 -0.98
N LEU A 451 1.73 -21.76 -1.93
CA LEU A 451 0.83 -22.88 -2.21
C LEU A 451 0.65 -23.81 -1.00
N GLN A 452 1.70 -24.02 -0.20
CA GLN A 452 1.62 -24.82 1.04
C GLN A 452 0.77 -24.11 2.10
N ASN A 453 0.96 -22.81 2.30
CA ASN A 453 0.16 -22.03 3.25
C ASN A 453 -1.33 -22.09 2.90
N ILE A 454 -1.69 -21.93 1.64
CA ILE A 454 -3.10 -21.91 1.19
C ILE A 454 -3.68 -23.30 0.83
N ALA A 455 -2.97 -24.39 1.15
CA ALA A 455 -3.36 -25.75 0.72
C ALA A 455 -4.75 -26.20 1.21
N LEU A 456 -5.29 -25.59 2.27
CA LEU A 456 -6.63 -25.86 2.79
C LEU A 456 -7.70 -24.88 2.27
N ALA A 457 -7.32 -23.92 1.44
CA ALA A 457 -8.30 -22.99 0.85
C ALA A 457 -9.25 -23.71 -0.11
N PRO A 458 -10.54 -23.29 -0.19
CA PRO A 458 -11.48 -23.82 -1.16
C PRO A 458 -10.98 -23.63 -2.60
N LYS A 459 -10.97 -24.67 -3.42
CA LYS A 459 -10.50 -24.62 -4.82
C LYS A 459 -11.29 -23.66 -5.72
N THR A 460 -12.49 -23.31 -5.32
CA THR A 460 -13.42 -22.43 -6.06
C THR A 460 -13.28 -20.95 -5.69
N ALA A 461 -12.45 -20.63 -4.70
CA ALA A 461 -12.24 -19.27 -4.22
C ALA A 461 -10.82 -18.79 -4.54
N LEU A 462 -10.68 -17.52 -4.90
CA LEU A 462 -9.39 -16.87 -4.98
C LEU A 462 -8.87 -16.65 -3.55
N GLN A 463 -7.81 -17.37 -3.18
CA GLN A 463 -7.15 -17.19 -1.88
C GLN A 463 -5.97 -16.24 -2.04
N ARG A 464 -5.93 -15.20 -1.20
CA ARG A 464 -4.85 -14.21 -1.18
C ARG A 464 -3.64 -14.72 -0.39
N HIS A 465 -2.45 -14.16 -0.71
CA HIS A 465 -1.21 -14.46 0.00
C HIS A 465 -0.27 -13.23 0.06
N PRO A 466 0.48 -13.00 1.17
CA PRO A 466 1.40 -11.86 1.32
C PRO A 466 2.49 -11.75 0.25
N TYR A 467 2.84 -12.84 -0.42
CA TYR A 467 3.88 -12.84 -1.46
C TYR A 467 3.35 -12.49 -2.84
N GLU A 468 2.04 -12.55 -3.06
CA GLU A 468 1.46 -12.24 -4.37
C GLU A 468 1.52 -10.73 -4.67
N PRO A 469 1.51 -10.34 -5.96
CA PRO A 469 1.50 -8.93 -6.35
C PRO A 469 0.38 -8.13 -5.67
N CYS A 470 0.69 -6.89 -5.29
CA CYS A 470 -0.18 -5.90 -4.65
C CYS A 470 -0.57 -6.19 -3.19
N TYR A 471 -0.48 -7.42 -2.70
CA TYR A 471 -1.07 -7.79 -1.41
C TYR A 471 -0.53 -6.94 -0.25
N MET A 472 0.79 -6.81 -0.12
CA MET A 472 1.39 -6.04 0.96
C MET A 472 1.08 -4.54 0.85
N PHE A 473 0.96 -4.03 -0.37
CA PHE A 473 0.48 -2.65 -0.55
C PHE A 473 -0.94 -2.50 -0.01
N GLU A 474 -1.82 -3.42 -0.35
CA GLU A 474 -3.24 -3.38 0.04
C GLU A 474 -3.44 -3.62 1.54
N ALA A 475 -2.71 -4.55 2.15
CA ALA A 475 -2.87 -4.91 3.56
C ALA A 475 -2.05 -4.02 4.51
N ALA A 476 -0.87 -3.54 4.09
CA ALA A 476 0.10 -2.91 4.98
C ALA A 476 0.44 -1.45 4.63
N MET A 477 0.30 -1.02 3.35
CA MET A 477 0.57 0.37 2.97
C MET A 477 -0.70 1.23 3.00
N LEU A 478 -1.86 0.73 2.54
CA LEU A 478 -3.11 1.51 2.57
C LEU A 478 -3.47 2.08 3.96
N PRO A 479 -3.22 1.38 5.10
CA PRO A 479 -3.41 1.96 6.43
C PRO A 479 -2.55 3.21 6.72
N LEU A 480 -1.42 3.39 6.01
CA LEU A 480 -0.51 4.53 6.14
C LEU A 480 -0.91 5.71 5.23
N LYS A 481 -1.99 5.58 4.48
CA LYS A 481 -2.42 6.59 3.52
C LYS A 481 -2.51 7.97 4.18
N ASP A 482 -1.98 8.96 3.48
CA ASP A 482 -2.02 10.37 3.90
C ASP A 482 -1.30 10.70 5.23
N TYR A 483 -0.51 9.78 5.79
CA TYR A 483 0.38 10.08 6.91
C TYR A 483 1.72 10.61 6.39
N ALA A 484 2.14 11.78 6.87
CA ALA A 484 3.35 12.42 6.36
C ALA A 484 4.60 11.71 6.88
N ILE A 485 5.50 11.36 5.95
CA ILE A 485 6.82 10.77 6.26
C ILE A 485 7.94 11.57 5.61
N ARG A 486 9.14 11.55 6.19
CA ARG A 486 10.35 12.16 5.61
C ARG A 486 10.88 11.36 4.45
N GLY A 487 10.95 10.03 4.59
CA GLY A 487 11.52 9.14 3.59
C GLY A 487 11.33 7.67 3.95
N VAL A 488 11.94 6.82 3.15
CA VAL A 488 11.83 5.36 3.21
C VAL A 488 13.21 4.74 3.37
N ALA A 489 13.37 3.81 4.32
CA ALA A 489 14.48 2.86 4.40
C ALA A 489 13.97 1.51 3.89
N TRP A 490 14.53 1.03 2.77
CA TRP A 490 14.07 -0.18 2.07
C TRP A 490 15.13 -1.28 2.11
N TYR A 491 14.82 -2.41 2.77
CA TYR A 491 15.70 -3.57 2.82
C TYR A 491 14.99 -4.82 2.31
N GLN A 492 15.14 -5.08 1.02
CA GLN A 492 14.51 -6.19 0.32
C GLN A 492 15.36 -6.57 -0.91
N GLY A 493 15.22 -7.80 -1.38
CA GLY A 493 15.88 -8.27 -2.59
C GLY A 493 16.08 -9.78 -2.62
N GLU A 494 16.16 -10.44 -1.47
CA GLU A 494 16.43 -11.86 -1.35
C GLU A 494 15.37 -12.71 -2.07
N SER A 495 14.11 -12.26 -2.03
CA SER A 495 12.98 -12.92 -2.71
C SER A 495 12.92 -12.65 -4.21
N ASN A 496 13.71 -11.70 -4.74
CA ASN A 496 13.73 -11.33 -6.16
C ASN A 496 15.11 -11.54 -6.82
N ALA A 497 16.11 -12.06 -6.08
CA ALA A 497 17.48 -12.16 -6.56
C ALA A 497 17.71 -13.22 -7.66
N HIS A 498 16.69 -13.95 -8.07
CA HIS A 498 16.71 -14.92 -9.16
C HIS A 498 16.61 -14.27 -10.56
N ASN A 499 16.05 -13.07 -10.64
CA ASN A 499 15.82 -12.36 -11.90
C ASN A 499 16.09 -10.86 -11.74
N ILE A 500 17.25 -10.44 -12.18
CA ILE A 500 17.80 -9.10 -11.96
C ILE A 500 17.08 -8.06 -12.78
N GLU A 501 16.76 -8.37 -14.02
CA GLU A 501 16.06 -7.47 -14.94
C GLU A 501 14.63 -7.23 -14.46
N LEU A 502 13.96 -8.28 -14.02
CA LEU A 502 12.63 -8.19 -13.41
C LEU A 502 12.66 -7.31 -12.16
N HIS A 503 13.59 -7.57 -11.23
CA HIS A 503 13.73 -6.74 -10.02
C HIS A 503 14.00 -5.27 -10.38
N ALA A 504 14.87 -5.01 -11.34
CA ALA A 504 15.17 -3.65 -11.77
C ALA A 504 13.95 -2.90 -12.33
N ARG A 505 13.04 -3.62 -12.99
CA ARG A 505 11.75 -3.07 -13.44
C ARG A 505 10.81 -2.84 -12.26
N LEU A 506 10.65 -3.83 -11.40
CA LEU A 506 9.75 -3.78 -10.25
C LEU A 506 10.14 -2.68 -9.25
N PHE A 507 11.43 -2.51 -8.97
CA PHE A 507 11.89 -1.50 -8.03
C PHE A 507 11.57 -0.07 -8.52
N ARG A 508 11.71 0.21 -9.83
CA ARG A 508 11.28 1.48 -10.41
C ARG A 508 9.77 1.72 -10.29
N LEU A 509 8.98 0.66 -10.45
CA LEU A 509 7.53 0.74 -10.28
C LEU A 509 7.15 0.94 -8.81
N LEU A 510 7.86 0.31 -7.88
CA LEU A 510 7.68 0.48 -6.44
C LEU A 510 7.93 1.94 -6.03
N GLU A 511 9.05 2.54 -6.42
CA GLU A 511 9.33 3.95 -6.12
C GLU A 511 8.27 4.88 -6.70
N LYS A 512 7.87 4.67 -7.96
CA LYS A 512 6.81 5.46 -8.62
C LYS A 512 5.49 5.34 -7.88
N SER A 513 5.11 4.11 -7.51
CA SER A 513 3.92 3.78 -6.73
C SER A 513 3.92 4.53 -5.39
N TRP A 514 5.00 4.43 -4.64
CA TRP A 514 5.06 5.01 -3.29
C TRP A 514 5.17 6.54 -3.32
N ARG A 515 5.91 7.13 -4.25
CA ARG A 515 5.94 8.59 -4.45
C ARG A 515 4.57 9.16 -4.79
N HIS A 516 3.80 8.44 -5.62
CA HIS A 516 2.40 8.78 -5.90
C HIS A 516 1.53 8.65 -4.65
N PHE A 517 1.65 7.54 -3.94
CA PHE A 517 0.86 7.22 -2.74
C PHE A 517 1.04 8.25 -1.61
N PHE A 518 2.28 8.67 -1.34
CA PHE A 518 2.59 9.69 -0.35
C PHE A 518 2.50 11.13 -0.88
N HIS A 519 2.10 11.34 -2.12
CA HIS A 519 2.05 12.65 -2.79
C HIS A 519 3.37 13.42 -2.75
N ARG A 520 4.51 12.70 -2.80
CA ARG A 520 5.87 13.25 -2.71
C ARG A 520 6.74 12.77 -3.86
N GLN A 521 6.87 13.58 -4.91
CA GLN A 521 7.70 13.24 -6.08
C GLN A 521 9.18 13.06 -5.73
N LYS A 522 9.67 13.78 -4.71
CA LYS A 522 11.03 13.70 -4.20
C LYS A 522 11.12 12.96 -2.87
N LEU A 523 10.31 11.90 -2.68
CA LEU A 523 10.41 11.06 -1.49
C LEU A 523 11.77 10.35 -1.47
N PRO A 524 12.62 10.55 -0.44
CA PRO A 524 13.90 9.88 -0.30
C PRO A 524 13.75 8.36 -0.13
N PHE A 525 14.57 7.60 -0.86
CA PHE A 525 14.72 6.16 -0.70
C PHE A 525 16.15 5.80 -0.30
N LEU A 526 16.32 5.21 0.86
CA LEU A 526 17.57 4.64 1.36
C LEU A 526 17.52 3.14 1.15
N VAL A 527 18.27 2.64 0.17
CA VAL A 527 18.18 1.24 -0.29
C VAL A 527 19.32 0.43 0.30
N VAL A 528 19.01 -0.57 1.11
CA VAL A 528 20.02 -1.47 1.67
C VAL A 528 20.38 -2.53 0.62
N GLN A 529 21.65 -2.57 0.25
CA GLN A 529 22.21 -3.61 -0.61
C GLN A 529 22.13 -4.97 0.08
N LEU A 530 21.96 -6.07 -0.66
CA LEU A 530 22.05 -7.42 -0.08
C LEU A 530 23.44 -7.66 0.52
N SER A 531 23.47 -8.16 1.75
CA SER A 531 24.69 -8.60 2.45
C SER A 531 25.31 -9.82 1.78
N SER A 532 26.53 -10.19 2.17
CA SER A 532 27.18 -11.39 1.67
C SER A 532 26.48 -12.67 2.09
N LEU A 533 26.21 -13.55 1.11
CA LEU A 533 25.62 -14.87 1.31
C LEU A 533 26.06 -15.79 0.16
N ASN A 534 26.31 -17.07 0.43
CA ASN A 534 26.78 -18.00 -0.60
C ASN A 534 25.64 -18.44 -1.55
N ARG A 535 25.15 -17.51 -2.37
CA ARG A 535 24.16 -17.77 -3.44
C ARG A 535 24.63 -17.19 -4.78
N PRO A 536 24.60 -17.97 -5.88
CA PRO A 536 25.21 -17.60 -7.16
C PRO A 536 24.76 -16.25 -7.74
N SER A 537 23.50 -15.87 -7.59
CA SER A 537 22.93 -14.62 -8.13
C SER A 537 23.32 -13.36 -7.35
N TRP A 538 23.89 -13.48 -6.16
CA TRP A 538 24.13 -12.37 -5.24
C TRP A 538 25.04 -11.26 -5.78
N PRO A 539 26.20 -11.56 -6.38
CA PRO A 539 27.13 -10.52 -6.85
C PRO A 539 26.49 -9.62 -7.90
N GLU A 540 25.81 -10.22 -8.86
CA GLU A 540 25.17 -9.52 -9.95
C GLU A 540 23.96 -8.72 -9.47
N PHE A 541 23.20 -9.23 -8.50
CA PHE A 541 22.10 -8.52 -7.87
C PHE A 541 22.60 -7.32 -7.07
N ARG A 542 23.69 -7.44 -6.29
CA ARG A 542 24.31 -6.31 -5.57
C ARG A 542 24.76 -5.20 -6.53
N ASP A 543 25.43 -5.57 -7.64
CA ASP A 543 25.81 -4.59 -8.66
C ASP A 543 24.59 -3.95 -9.35
N SER A 544 23.52 -4.70 -9.55
CA SER A 544 22.25 -4.16 -10.06
C SER A 544 21.64 -3.15 -9.08
N GLN A 545 21.59 -3.43 -7.80
CA GLN A 545 21.12 -2.48 -6.77
C GLN A 545 21.97 -1.19 -6.81
N ARG A 546 23.31 -1.30 -6.89
CA ARG A 546 24.21 -0.15 -7.01
C ARG A 546 23.90 0.70 -8.25
N ARG A 547 23.76 0.05 -9.42
CA ARG A 547 23.46 0.76 -10.68
C ARG A 547 22.07 1.38 -10.71
N LEU A 548 21.09 0.76 -10.04
CA LEU A 548 19.73 1.29 -9.92
C LEU A 548 19.70 2.53 -9.04
N SER A 549 20.25 2.45 -7.83
CA SER A 549 20.27 3.59 -6.90
C SER A 549 20.98 4.80 -7.50
N ALA A 550 22.10 4.58 -8.24
CA ALA A 550 22.81 5.67 -8.92
C ALA A 550 22.02 6.33 -10.07
N LYS A 551 20.94 5.70 -10.58
CA LYS A 551 20.14 6.21 -11.71
C LYS A 551 18.80 6.80 -11.30
N LEU A 552 18.31 6.45 -10.13
CA LEU A 552 17.00 6.89 -9.66
C LEU A 552 17.15 8.17 -8.83
N PRO A 553 16.28 9.15 -9.00
CA PRO A 553 16.35 10.40 -8.24
C PRO A 553 16.05 10.13 -6.75
N GLU A 554 16.66 10.91 -5.87
CA GLU A 554 16.46 10.83 -4.41
C GLU A 554 16.59 9.39 -3.87
N THR A 555 17.57 8.62 -4.39
CA THR A 555 17.74 7.20 -4.06
C THR A 555 19.20 6.91 -3.80
N TRP A 556 19.55 6.45 -2.60
CA TRP A 556 20.92 6.23 -2.16
C TRP A 556 21.10 4.79 -1.64
N LEU A 557 22.28 4.22 -1.95
CA LEU A 557 22.62 2.85 -1.60
C LEU A 557 23.33 2.75 -0.26
N ILE A 558 22.91 1.86 0.58
CA ILE A 558 23.61 1.46 1.79
C ILE A 558 24.35 0.15 1.53
N VAL A 559 25.66 0.21 1.41
CA VAL A 559 26.50 -0.95 1.11
C VAL A 559 26.59 -1.84 2.35
N THR A 560 26.35 -3.14 2.19
CA THR A 560 26.40 -4.15 3.25
C THR A 560 27.10 -5.44 2.81
N SER A 561 27.84 -5.41 1.70
CA SER A 561 28.57 -6.58 1.19
C SER A 561 29.72 -7.05 2.10
N ASP A 562 30.18 -6.21 3.02
CA ASP A 562 31.14 -6.53 4.08
C ASP A 562 30.49 -7.22 5.31
N LEU A 563 29.18 -7.25 5.36
CA LEU A 563 28.36 -7.91 6.38
C LEU A 563 27.75 -9.19 5.80
N GLY A 564 27.21 -10.02 6.66
CA GLY A 564 26.51 -11.24 6.25
C GLY A 564 27.12 -12.50 6.86
N ASP A 565 26.53 -13.61 6.48
CA ASP A 565 27.00 -14.96 6.82
C ASP A 565 26.97 -15.83 5.56
N SER A 566 27.85 -16.82 5.47
CA SER A 566 27.94 -17.67 4.27
C SER A 566 26.75 -18.61 4.09
N LEU A 567 26.09 -18.99 5.16
CA LEU A 567 25.01 -19.99 5.21
C LEU A 567 23.69 -19.40 5.68
N ASP A 568 23.73 -18.41 6.58
CA ASP A 568 22.52 -17.79 7.15
C ASP A 568 22.19 -16.46 6.46
N VAL A 569 21.02 -16.43 5.81
CA VAL A 569 20.50 -15.23 5.20
C VAL A 569 20.15 -14.15 6.24
N HIS A 570 19.88 -14.55 7.48
CA HIS A 570 19.50 -13.68 8.58
C HIS A 570 20.68 -13.41 9.52
N TYR A 571 21.81 -12.92 8.99
CA TYR A 571 22.98 -12.56 9.81
C TYR A 571 22.60 -11.59 10.94
N ARG A 572 23.24 -11.72 12.08
CA ARG A 572 22.80 -11.09 13.34
C ARG A 572 23.37 -9.69 13.59
N ASN A 573 24.39 -9.27 12.84
CA ASN A 573 25.02 -7.93 13.00
C ASN A 573 24.26 -6.85 12.25
N LYS A 574 23.18 -6.31 12.84
CA LYS A 574 22.28 -5.34 12.21
C LYS A 574 22.64 -3.88 12.48
N GLN A 575 23.37 -3.60 13.56
CA GLN A 575 23.75 -2.24 13.99
C GLN A 575 24.42 -1.42 12.86
N PRO A 576 25.47 -1.93 12.15
CA PRO A 576 26.11 -1.13 11.10
C PRO A 576 25.18 -0.75 9.95
N VAL A 577 24.13 -1.54 9.71
CA VAL A 577 23.13 -1.24 8.66
C VAL A 577 22.31 -0.02 9.04
N GLY A 578 21.79 0.00 10.28
CA GLY A 578 21.04 1.15 10.81
C GLY A 578 21.88 2.43 10.88
N GLU A 579 23.13 2.32 11.33
CA GLU A 579 24.06 3.45 11.39
C GLU A 579 24.39 4.02 9.99
N ARG A 580 24.64 3.15 9.00
CA ARG A 580 24.87 3.58 7.61
C ARG A 580 23.63 4.20 6.96
N LEU A 581 22.43 3.70 7.29
CA LEU A 581 21.18 4.37 6.90
C LEU A 581 21.11 5.79 7.46
N ALA A 582 21.46 5.97 8.73
CA ALA A 582 21.48 7.30 9.36
C ALA A 582 22.51 8.24 8.73
N LEU A 583 23.72 7.75 8.41
CA LEU A 583 24.73 8.57 7.72
C LEU A 583 24.21 9.07 6.36
N GLN A 584 23.58 8.22 5.58
CA GLN A 584 22.98 8.61 4.28
C GLN A 584 21.86 9.65 4.48
N ALA A 585 20.96 9.43 5.45
CA ALA A 585 19.90 10.37 5.76
C ALA A 585 20.47 11.73 6.22
N LEU A 586 21.43 11.71 7.13
CA LEU A 586 22.07 12.95 7.65
C LEU A 586 22.71 13.75 6.54
N HIS A 587 23.42 13.09 5.61
CA HIS A 587 24.08 13.78 4.52
C HIS A 587 23.08 14.30 3.47
N HIS A 588 22.24 13.43 2.91
CA HIS A 588 21.41 13.75 1.74
C HIS A 588 20.06 14.41 2.06
N VAL A 589 19.53 14.20 3.27
CA VAL A 589 18.19 14.69 3.63
C VAL A 589 18.24 15.81 4.67
N TYR A 590 19.31 15.85 5.47
CA TYR A 590 19.49 16.84 6.54
C TYR A 590 20.69 17.78 6.35
N ASP A 591 21.37 17.72 5.20
CA ASP A 591 22.45 18.59 4.77
C ASP A 591 23.67 18.59 5.74
N TYR A 592 23.92 17.48 6.44
CA TYR A 592 25.11 17.33 7.26
C TYR A 592 26.35 17.09 6.39
N HIS A 593 27.40 17.87 6.62
CA HIS A 593 28.69 17.67 5.94
C HIS A 593 29.47 16.54 6.59
N LEU A 594 29.21 15.31 6.18
CA LEU A 594 29.87 14.10 6.67
C LEU A 594 30.07 13.09 5.52
N VAL A 595 31.01 12.16 5.71
CA VAL A 595 31.23 11.06 4.76
C VAL A 595 30.13 10.01 4.98
N SER A 596 29.27 9.82 3.99
CA SER A 596 28.15 8.89 4.06
C SER A 596 28.28 7.69 3.12
N GLU A 597 29.19 7.77 2.14
CA GLU A 597 29.38 6.75 1.12
C GLU A 597 30.79 6.14 1.19
N GLY A 598 30.90 4.85 0.83
CA GLY A 598 32.17 4.16 0.65
C GLY A 598 32.77 4.43 -0.74
N PRO A 599 34.00 3.95 -0.96
CA PRO A 599 34.70 4.13 -2.24
C PRO A 599 33.85 3.62 -3.41
N THR A 600 33.65 4.48 -4.42
CA THR A 600 32.86 4.16 -5.61
C THR A 600 33.74 4.23 -6.84
N CYS A 601 33.97 3.07 -7.49
CA CYS A 601 34.80 3.02 -8.71
C CYS A 601 34.09 3.75 -9.87
N ILE A 602 34.69 4.83 -10.35
CA ILE A 602 34.14 5.64 -11.45
C ILE A 602 34.78 5.28 -12.81
N LYS A 603 36.07 4.91 -12.84
CA LYS A 603 36.80 4.66 -14.08
C LYS A 603 37.78 3.51 -13.93
N ALA A 604 37.95 2.72 -15.00
CA ALA A 604 38.98 1.70 -15.15
C ALA A 604 39.75 1.97 -16.47
N ARG A 605 41.08 1.96 -16.42
CA ARG A 605 41.97 2.13 -17.57
C ARG A 605 43.09 1.11 -17.54
N ALA A 606 43.38 0.46 -18.65
CA ALA A 606 44.55 -0.40 -18.78
C ALA A 606 45.77 0.37 -19.31
N VAL A 607 46.92 0.03 -18.76
CA VAL A 607 48.24 0.35 -19.32
C VAL A 607 49.04 -0.95 -19.26
N ASP A 608 49.33 -1.51 -20.40
CA ASP A 608 49.89 -2.87 -20.52
C ASP A 608 49.02 -3.90 -19.81
N ASN A 609 49.60 -4.68 -18.91
CA ASN A 609 48.88 -5.67 -18.09
C ASN A 609 48.31 -5.14 -16.76
N LEU A 610 48.50 -3.84 -16.49
CA LEU A 610 48.00 -3.19 -15.27
C LEU A 610 46.68 -2.48 -15.52
N VAL A 611 45.74 -2.59 -14.55
CA VAL A 611 44.45 -1.90 -14.56
C VAL A 611 44.43 -0.85 -13.46
N TYR A 612 44.36 0.40 -13.84
CA TYR A 612 44.23 1.55 -12.94
C TYR A 612 42.74 1.82 -12.68
N LEU A 613 42.33 1.81 -11.40
CA LEU A 613 40.98 2.06 -10.96
C LEU A 613 40.93 3.37 -10.18
N TYR A 614 40.04 4.27 -10.59
CA TYR A 614 39.84 5.58 -9.99
C TYR A 614 38.51 5.57 -9.20
N PHE A 615 38.53 6.14 -7.99
CA PHE A 615 37.40 6.11 -7.09
C PHE A 615 37.01 7.54 -6.69
N GLU A 616 35.69 7.74 -6.48
CA GLU A 616 35.11 8.81 -5.66
C GLU A 616 34.89 8.32 -4.24
N ASN A 617 34.73 9.23 -3.29
CA ASN A 617 34.55 8.94 -1.86
C ASN A 617 35.68 8.10 -1.25
N ALA A 618 36.89 8.24 -1.79
CA ALA A 618 38.04 7.36 -1.53
C ALA A 618 39.08 7.98 -0.58
N HIS A 619 38.80 9.10 0.04
CA HIS A 619 39.75 9.71 0.98
C HIS A 619 40.13 8.73 2.08
N GLY A 620 41.46 8.54 2.25
CA GLY A 620 41.99 7.53 3.19
C GLY A 620 41.68 6.08 2.78
N LEU A 621 41.66 5.79 1.46
CA LEU A 621 41.45 4.46 0.91
C LEU A 621 42.41 3.44 1.52
N GLN A 622 41.87 2.35 2.04
CA GLN A 622 42.64 1.30 2.69
C GLN A 622 41.96 -0.08 2.63
N ALA A 623 42.72 -1.12 2.89
CA ALA A 623 42.22 -2.48 3.02
C ALA A 623 42.02 -2.83 4.51
N LYS A 624 40.80 -3.18 4.90
CA LYS A 624 40.50 -3.61 6.27
C LYS A 624 41.14 -5.00 6.54
N GLY A 625 42.04 -5.07 7.51
CA GLY A 625 42.59 -6.33 8.00
C GLY A 625 43.68 -6.94 7.13
N GLY A 626 44.42 -6.17 6.33
CA GLY A 626 45.61 -6.68 5.60
C GLY A 626 45.63 -6.32 4.12
N ALA A 627 46.07 -7.22 3.26
CA ALA A 627 46.16 -7.00 1.82
C ALA A 627 44.77 -6.83 1.18
N VAL A 628 44.72 -6.04 0.09
CA VAL A 628 43.50 -5.83 -0.70
C VAL A 628 42.99 -7.15 -1.28
N GLN A 629 41.72 -7.44 -1.10
CA GLN A 629 41.06 -8.65 -1.57
C GLN A 629 39.83 -8.36 -2.42
N GLY A 630 39.41 -9.34 -3.24
CA GLY A 630 38.14 -9.32 -3.95
C GLY A 630 38.18 -8.79 -5.37
N PHE A 631 39.36 -8.50 -5.93
CA PHE A 631 39.51 -8.11 -7.34
C PHE A 631 39.71 -9.32 -8.26
N GLU A 632 39.10 -9.22 -9.44
CA GLU A 632 39.29 -10.16 -10.55
C GLU A 632 39.32 -9.38 -11.86
N VAL A 633 40.13 -9.85 -12.81
CA VAL A 633 40.26 -9.28 -14.15
C VAL A 633 39.98 -10.32 -15.23
N ALA A 634 39.50 -9.88 -16.40
CA ALA A 634 39.27 -10.73 -17.56
C ALA A 634 39.91 -10.11 -18.81
N GLY A 635 40.41 -10.96 -19.69
CA GLY A 635 40.91 -10.62 -21.02
C GLY A 635 39.81 -10.71 -22.10
N ASP A 636 40.22 -10.91 -23.35
CA ASP A 636 39.34 -11.04 -24.51
C ASP A 636 38.46 -12.32 -24.46
N ASP A 637 38.89 -13.33 -23.73
CA ASP A 637 38.15 -14.59 -23.48
C ASP A 637 36.94 -14.41 -22.53
N GLY A 638 36.87 -13.26 -21.84
CA GLY A 638 35.80 -12.98 -20.87
C GLY A 638 35.89 -13.80 -19.58
N VAL A 639 36.94 -14.60 -19.39
CA VAL A 639 37.15 -15.40 -18.17
C VAL A 639 37.82 -14.55 -17.09
N TYR A 640 37.21 -14.53 -15.89
CA TYR A 640 37.73 -13.75 -14.77
C TYR A 640 38.70 -14.55 -13.92
N TYR A 641 39.87 -13.99 -13.69
CA TYR A 641 40.95 -14.55 -12.85
C TYR A 641 41.20 -13.63 -11.65
N ALA A 642 41.50 -14.25 -10.50
CA ALA A 642 41.90 -13.50 -9.31
C ALA A 642 43.10 -12.59 -9.62
N ALA A 643 43.06 -11.39 -9.09
CA ALA A 643 44.03 -10.36 -9.35
C ALA A 643 44.68 -9.83 -8.07
N LYS A 644 45.97 -9.54 -8.15
CA LYS A 644 46.70 -8.77 -7.13
C LYS A 644 46.23 -7.31 -7.21
N ALA A 645 46.14 -6.64 -6.06
CA ALA A 645 45.72 -5.25 -6.03
C ALA A 645 46.54 -4.47 -5.00
N GLU A 646 46.98 -3.29 -5.40
CA GLU A 646 47.76 -2.36 -4.57
C GLU A 646 47.08 -0.98 -4.55
N ILE A 647 47.03 -0.35 -3.38
CA ILE A 647 46.45 0.99 -3.20
C ILE A 647 47.54 2.01 -3.46
N GLU A 648 47.27 2.98 -4.35
CA GLU A 648 48.11 4.13 -4.62
C GLU A 648 47.28 5.42 -4.44
N GLY A 649 47.40 6.03 -3.24
CA GLY A 649 46.60 7.18 -2.88
C GLY A 649 45.09 6.84 -2.81
N GLU A 650 44.30 7.48 -3.69
CA GLU A 650 42.84 7.23 -3.82
C GLU A 650 42.49 6.30 -5.02
N SER A 651 43.49 5.60 -5.55
CA SER A 651 43.40 4.70 -6.68
C SER A 651 43.81 3.27 -6.29
N VAL A 652 43.46 2.30 -7.11
CA VAL A 652 43.90 0.90 -6.96
C VAL A 652 44.49 0.43 -8.29
N ILE A 653 45.67 -0.16 -8.24
CA ILE A 653 46.30 -0.85 -9.38
C ILE A 653 46.03 -2.34 -9.25
N VAL A 654 45.51 -2.96 -10.30
CA VAL A 654 45.12 -4.37 -10.30
C VAL A 654 45.81 -5.10 -11.47
N SER A 655 46.32 -6.30 -11.21
CA SER A 655 46.94 -7.15 -12.22
C SER A 655 46.75 -8.62 -11.99
N SER A 656 46.85 -9.42 -13.05
CA SER A 656 46.87 -10.89 -12.97
C SER A 656 47.85 -11.43 -14.01
N ASP A 657 48.71 -12.32 -13.57
CA ASP A 657 49.70 -12.99 -14.46
C ASP A 657 49.03 -13.85 -15.56
N LYS A 658 47.72 -14.16 -15.36
CA LYS A 658 46.91 -14.93 -16.31
C LYS A 658 46.24 -14.04 -17.39
N VAL A 659 46.27 -12.70 -17.24
CA VAL A 659 45.56 -11.77 -18.10
C VAL A 659 46.49 -10.66 -18.59
N PRO A 660 47.28 -10.92 -19.64
CA PRO A 660 48.26 -9.94 -20.18
C PRO A 660 47.56 -8.73 -20.84
N ASN A 661 46.36 -8.91 -21.35
CA ASN A 661 45.58 -7.85 -22.00
C ASN A 661 44.21 -7.69 -21.31
N PRO A 662 44.08 -6.96 -20.21
CA PRO A 662 42.85 -6.85 -19.45
C PRO A 662 41.78 -6.02 -20.21
N ARG A 663 40.54 -6.52 -20.25
CA ARG A 663 39.34 -5.92 -20.89
C ARG A 663 38.23 -5.60 -19.90
N ALA A 664 38.19 -6.28 -18.78
CA ALA A 664 37.21 -6.04 -17.75
C ALA A 664 37.77 -6.31 -16.34
N VAL A 665 37.23 -5.62 -15.38
CA VAL A 665 37.57 -5.78 -13.98
C VAL A 665 36.27 -5.87 -13.15
N ARG A 666 36.29 -6.67 -12.07
CA ARG A 666 35.20 -6.73 -11.09
C ARG A 666 35.75 -6.82 -9.67
N TYR A 667 34.94 -6.36 -8.72
CA TYR A 667 35.29 -6.32 -7.31
C TYR A 667 34.13 -6.86 -6.45
N GLY A 668 34.45 -7.67 -5.43
CA GLY A 668 33.47 -8.23 -4.52
C GLY A 668 32.46 -9.14 -5.22
N TRP A 669 32.88 -9.82 -6.31
CA TRP A 669 31.96 -10.58 -7.18
C TRP A 669 31.67 -12.00 -6.69
N GLN A 670 32.30 -12.45 -5.62
CA GLN A 670 31.96 -13.70 -5.00
C GLN A 670 30.61 -13.59 -4.29
N PRO A 671 29.76 -14.64 -4.28
CA PRO A 671 28.50 -14.66 -3.55
C PRO A 671 28.66 -14.28 -2.07
N PHE A 672 29.49 -15.02 -1.33
CA PHE A 672 30.02 -14.61 -0.03
C PHE A 672 31.42 -14.01 -0.29
N THR A 673 31.52 -12.68 -0.21
CA THR A 673 32.77 -11.97 -0.54
C THR A 673 33.59 -11.63 0.71
N ARG A 674 34.91 -11.60 0.52
CA ARG A 674 35.88 -11.06 1.48
C ARG A 674 36.50 -9.75 1.00
N ALA A 675 35.87 -9.07 0.07
CA ALA A 675 36.24 -7.76 -0.42
C ALA A 675 36.32 -6.76 0.76
N ASN A 676 37.45 -6.09 0.93
CA ASN A 676 37.77 -5.39 2.16
C ASN A 676 38.21 -3.92 1.96
N LEU A 677 37.95 -3.36 0.81
CA LEU A 677 38.30 -1.96 0.49
C LEU A 677 37.35 -1.02 1.22
N ILE A 678 37.89 -0.09 2.01
CA ILE A 678 37.15 0.92 2.77
C ILE A 678 37.82 2.30 2.63
N ASN A 679 37.09 3.36 2.97
CA ASN A 679 37.64 4.71 3.13
C ASN A 679 37.99 5.07 4.58
N SER A 680 38.41 6.31 4.84
CA SER A 680 38.73 6.82 6.18
C SER A 680 37.57 6.75 7.18
N ALA A 681 36.32 6.75 6.71
CA ALA A 681 35.13 6.60 7.54
C ALA A 681 34.76 5.11 7.77
N SER A 682 35.61 4.18 7.39
CA SER A 682 35.37 2.73 7.46
C SER A 682 34.15 2.25 6.68
N LEU A 683 33.69 3.02 5.68
CA LEU A 683 32.59 2.65 4.80
C LEU A 683 33.09 1.75 3.66
N PRO A 684 32.43 0.63 3.36
CA PRO A 684 32.88 -0.33 2.39
C PRO A 684 32.61 0.06 0.94
N CYS A 685 33.50 -0.36 0.05
CA CYS A 685 33.28 -0.30 -1.40
C CYS A 685 32.22 -1.34 -1.82
N SER A 686 31.26 -0.92 -2.63
CA SER A 686 30.23 -1.81 -3.18
C SER A 686 30.79 -2.79 -4.22
N THR A 687 30.11 -3.92 -4.37
CA THR A 687 30.32 -4.85 -5.51
C THR A 687 30.14 -4.10 -6.83
N PHE A 688 31.09 -4.24 -7.76
CA PHE A 688 30.98 -3.67 -9.09
C PHE A 688 31.64 -4.52 -10.19
N LYS A 689 31.21 -4.27 -11.43
CA LYS A 689 31.84 -4.78 -12.66
C LYS A 689 31.98 -3.63 -13.65
N LYS A 690 33.16 -3.45 -14.24
CA LYS A 690 33.45 -2.42 -15.24
C LYS A 690 34.19 -2.99 -16.45
N LYS A 691 33.82 -2.48 -17.64
CA LYS A 691 34.67 -2.57 -18.84
C LYS A 691 35.83 -1.62 -18.70
N ILE A 692 36.99 -2.02 -19.17
CA ILE A 692 38.19 -1.19 -19.18
C ILE A 692 38.16 -0.36 -20.44
N ALA A 693 38.35 0.97 -20.31
CA ALA A 693 38.51 1.85 -21.43
C ALA A 693 39.88 1.57 -22.09
N GLN A 694 39.91 1.45 -23.42
CA GLN A 694 41.11 1.34 -24.22
C GLN A 694 41.82 2.68 -24.30
#